data_c436c9d7a36a8368b94a7dcc2616df00
#
_entry.id   c436c9d7a36a8368b94a7dcc2616df00
#
_cell.length_a   1.000
_cell.length_b   1.000
_cell.length_c   1.000
_cell.angle_alpha   90.00
_cell.angle_beta   90.00
_cell.angle_gamma   90.00
#
_symmetry.space_group_name_H-M   'P 1'
#
loop_
_entity.id
_entity.type
_entity.pdbx_description
1 polymer ?
#
loop_
_entity_poly.entity_id
_entity_poly.type
_entity_poly.pdbx_seq_one_letter_code
_entity_poly.pdbx_strand_id
1 'polypeptide(L)'
;MPHTFGSRVLVLGGALAAAGALVGAQSRTGTLDPAAPPGEWRYIGGDAAHTRYLPADEITADNFEKLEIVWTWRGDNFGPQVDYVLRATAIYVDGVLYTVAGQRRTVVAIDPGTGETLWTYREPPTVRFDRGMRNNYGKGLASGEIAGRKVIYYTSPAFFLHALDARSGEHVENWGIKVPLPGFPRSGVVDMLPDLVKDWAPWLESGYKYDPNQGIPRDLGNLSTSSPPIVVNGVVVVGNVHEQGYYQTRTENIPGDILAYDARTGKYLWKFHVIPRPGEFGHDTWKNDAWIRTGDVSSWAPMSADPARGLVYVPTNPPTIDFFGGFRPGANLFGTSILALDVRTGKRVWHFQTVHHDIWNFDNPQAPVLLDVTVNGQRRPIVVETTKQGFAYTFDRITGAPIWPIEERPVAASDLPGEALSPTQPFPTRPKAFEIQELTEDNLIDFTPELRREAVETLKHYKVGPLFNPPIQVGHPSGKRSFVSCPSGASNIFGPTVADPETGVLYVATERACRAENLVPGSKMDEPDDPKTTGRTLSQWVVANRGDLRGPQGLPIWKPPYSRIVAIDMSTGEYLWEQPNGDTPARIKNHPALKGLDIPNTGQMGHAVMMTTKTLLITAPGGDPVLYAVDKRTGRRLGTVKLPAPGQYGMMGYVHQGQQHVVVQVMSPTHPGSLVALRLPRAAAGKKP
;
A
#
# COMPACT_ATOMS: atom_id res chain seq x y z
N MET A 1 59.96 -10.00 -63.99
CA MET A 1 59.37 -10.90 -65.00
C MET A 1 58.46 -11.87 -64.27
N PRO A 2 57.48 -12.20 -64.96
CA PRO A 2 56.06 -11.95 -64.57
C PRO A 2 55.41 -13.28 -64.25
N HIS A 3 54.22 -13.21 -63.68
CA HIS A 3 53.04 -13.88 -64.25
C HIS A 3 51.80 -13.52 -63.47
N THR A 4 50.90 -12.86 -64.14
CA THR A 4 49.47 -12.61 -63.91
C THR A 4 48.70 -13.88 -63.99
N PHE A 5 47.76 -14.09 -63.06
CA PHE A 5 46.53 -14.87 -63.31
C PHE A 5 45.35 -14.18 -62.63
N GLY A 6 44.46 -13.68 -63.47
CA GLY A 6 43.21 -13.15 -63.04
C GLY A 6 42.16 -14.26 -62.78
N SER A 7 41.36 -14.09 -61.80
CA SER A 7 40.15 -14.87 -61.64
C SER A 7 38.95 -13.94 -61.39
N ARG A 8 38.05 -14.01 -62.36
CA ARG A 8 36.77 -13.33 -62.34
C ARG A 8 35.90 -13.99 -61.24
N VAL A 9 35.40 -13.18 -60.33
CA VAL A 9 34.33 -13.58 -59.40
C VAL A 9 33.03 -13.03 -59.92
N LEU A 10 32.10 -13.91 -60.23
CA LEU A 10 30.69 -13.59 -60.55
C LEU A 10 30.00 -13.11 -59.27
N VAL A 11 29.41 -11.92 -59.31
CA VAL A 11 28.51 -11.42 -58.27
C VAL A 11 27.11 -11.84 -58.71
N LEU A 12 26.52 -12.83 -58.03
CA LEU A 12 25.08 -13.10 -58.07
C LEU A 12 24.41 -12.19 -57.04
N GLY A 13 23.66 -11.20 -57.55
CA GLY A 13 22.80 -10.38 -56.74
C GLY A 13 21.54 -11.13 -56.33
N GLY A 14 21.45 -11.52 -55.04
CA GLY A 14 20.21 -11.99 -54.43
C GLY A 14 19.47 -10.81 -53.77
N ALA A 15 18.40 -10.35 -54.39
CA ALA A 15 17.51 -9.38 -53.78
C ALA A 15 16.66 -10.11 -52.71
N LEU A 16 16.98 -9.92 -51.44
CA LEU A 16 16.09 -10.25 -50.34
C LEU A 16 15.08 -9.10 -50.16
N ALA A 17 13.84 -9.34 -50.58
CA ALA A 17 12.72 -8.50 -50.24
C ALA A 17 12.41 -8.66 -48.72
N ALA A 18 12.82 -7.70 -47.92
CA ALA A 18 12.38 -7.57 -46.55
C ALA A 18 10.92 -7.04 -46.55
N ALA A 19 9.94 -7.92 -46.44
CA ALA A 19 8.57 -7.58 -46.11
C ALA A 19 8.53 -7.09 -44.67
N GLY A 20 8.66 -5.78 -44.49
CA GLY A 20 8.41 -5.11 -43.22
C GLY A 20 6.91 -5.18 -42.90
N ALA A 21 6.52 -6.09 -42.05
CA ALA A 21 5.19 -6.04 -41.42
C ALA A 21 5.15 -4.79 -40.54
N LEU A 22 4.59 -3.72 -41.03
CA LEU A 22 4.10 -2.59 -40.26
C LEU A 22 2.94 -3.12 -39.39
N VAL A 23 3.26 -3.60 -38.19
CA VAL A 23 2.26 -3.77 -37.14
C VAL A 23 1.86 -2.37 -36.73
N GLY A 24 0.72 -1.93 -37.22
CA GLY A 24 0.08 -0.69 -36.80
C GLY A 24 -0.10 -0.73 -35.28
N ALA A 25 0.67 0.09 -34.58
CA ALA A 25 0.44 0.39 -33.18
C ALA A 25 -0.90 1.16 -33.08
N GLN A 26 -2.00 0.42 -32.98
CA GLN A 26 -3.24 1.00 -32.48
C GLN A 26 -2.92 1.54 -31.07
N SER A 27 -3.20 2.81 -30.87
CA SER A 27 -3.20 3.45 -29.55
C SER A 27 -4.20 2.71 -28.66
N ARG A 28 -3.74 1.71 -27.90
CA ARG A 28 -4.52 1.09 -26.85
C ARG A 28 -4.50 2.04 -25.66
N THR A 29 -5.47 2.93 -25.62
CA THR A 29 -5.93 3.60 -24.41
C THR A 29 -6.68 2.53 -23.62
N GLY A 30 -6.12 2.03 -22.52
CA GLY A 30 -6.75 0.99 -21.72
C GLY A 30 -5.78 0.37 -20.72
N THR A 31 -6.29 -0.44 -19.84
CA THR A 31 -5.57 -1.17 -18.80
C THR A 31 -4.31 -1.86 -19.31
N LEU A 32 -3.26 -1.92 -18.47
CA LEU A 32 -2.01 -2.64 -18.77
C LEU A 32 -2.19 -4.17 -18.81
N ASP A 33 -3.38 -4.67 -18.49
CA ASP A 33 -3.78 -6.07 -18.65
C ASP A 33 -4.82 -6.21 -19.79
N PRO A 34 -4.39 -6.34 -21.05
CA PRO A 34 -5.29 -6.48 -22.20
C PRO A 34 -6.06 -7.81 -22.21
N ALA A 35 -5.73 -8.76 -21.33
CA ALA A 35 -6.40 -10.04 -21.22
C ALA A 35 -7.58 -10.03 -20.23
N ALA A 36 -7.75 -8.96 -19.46
CA ALA A 36 -8.88 -8.85 -18.54
C ALA A 36 -10.19 -8.60 -19.33
N PRO A 37 -11.25 -9.40 -19.10
CA PRO A 37 -12.55 -9.10 -19.66
C PRO A 37 -13.03 -7.71 -19.23
N PRO A 38 -13.67 -6.95 -20.13
CA PRO A 38 -14.23 -5.65 -19.75
C PRO A 38 -15.18 -5.77 -18.55
N GLY A 39 -15.03 -4.88 -17.56
CA GLY A 39 -15.89 -4.84 -16.40
C GLY A 39 -15.46 -5.75 -15.25
N GLU A 40 -14.37 -6.49 -15.37
CA GLU A 40 -13.76 -7.20 -14.23
C GLU A 40 -12.86 -6.29 -13.40
N TRP A 41 -12.65 -6.71 -12.12
CA TRP A 41 -11.76 -6.07 -11.14
C TRP A 41 -10.86 -7.16 -10.53
N ARG A 42 -9.86 -7.61 -11.29
CA ARG A 42 -9.07 -8.83 -10.99
C ARG A 42 -8.04 -8.68 -9.90
N TYR A 43 -7.58 -7.47 -9.67
CA TYR A 43 -6.61 -7.13 -8.63
C TYR A 43 -7.28 -6.20 -7.62
N ILE A 44 -6.74 -6.09 -6.42
CA ILE A 44 -7.31 -5.18 -5.41
C ILE A 44 -7.26 -3.70 -5.86
N GLY A 45 -6.39 -3.37 -6.81
CA GLY A 45 -6.30 -2.08 -7.48
C GLY A 45 -7.00 -2.03 -8.84
N GLY A 46 -7.89 -2.98 -9.15
CA GLY A 46 -8.59 -3.07 -10.44
C GLY A 46 -7.80 -3.89 -11.46
N ASP A 47 -6.61 -3.46 -11.75
CA ASP A 47 -5.68 -4.06 -12.69
C ASP A 47 -4.29 -4.30 -12.06
N ALA A 48 -3.39 -4.91 -12.82
CA ALA A 48 -2.01 -5.16 -12.38
C ALA A 48 -1.21 -3.86 -12.18
N ALA A 49 -1.58 -2.78 -12.85
CA ALA A 49 -1.00 -1.45 -12.73
C ALA A 49 -1.47 -0.68 -11.49
N HIS A 50 -2.45 -1.20 -10.77
CA HIS A 50 -3.06 -0.63 -9.58
C HIS A 50 -3.69 0.76 -9.80
N THR A 51 -4.32 0.96 -10.99
CA THR A 51 -4.88 2.26 -11.35
C THR A 51 -6.17 2.61 -10.62
N ARG A 52 -6.90 1.63 -10.11
CA ARG A 52 -8.26 1.76 -9.56
C ARG A 52 -9.24 2.39 -10.55
N TYR A 53 -9.05 2.08 -11.82
CA TYR A 53 -9.86 2.53 -12.94
C TYR A 53 -10.78 1.42 -13.44
N LEU A 54 -12.07 1.73 -13.57
CA LEU A 54 -13.06 0.89 -14.25
C LEU A 54 -13.42 1.53 -15.59
N PRO A 55 -13.16 0.89 -16.75
CA PRO A 55 -13.47 1.42 -18.07
C PRO A 55 -14.98 1.33 -18.40
N ALA A 56 -15.84 1.89 -17.55
CA ALA A 56 -17.29 1.91 -17.66
C ALA A 56 -17.81 3.36 -17.65
N ASP A 57 -18.95 3.58 -18.30
CA ASP A 57 -19.54 4.89 -18.55
C ASP A 57 -21.07 4.97 -18.34
N GLU A 58 -21.69 3.91 -17.79
CA GLU A 58 -23.12 3.90 -17.49
C GLU A 58 -23.48 4.92 -16.40
N ILE A 59 -22.62 5.03 -15.36
CA ILE A 59 -22.77 6.00 -14.28
C ILE A 59 -22.11 7.31 -14.71
N THR A 60 -22.89 8.38 -14.78
CA THR A 60 -22.50 9.71 -15.22
C THR A 60 -22.89 10.78 -14.21
N ALA A 61 -22.48 12.03 -14.41
CA ALA A 61 -22.93 13.15 -13.59
C ALA A 61 -24.46 13.30 -13.53
N ASP A 62 -25.14 13.05 -14.65
CA ASP A 62 -26.60 13.26 -14.77
C ASP A 62 -27.44 12.21 -14.06
N ASN A 63 -26.85 11.06 -13.77
CA ASN A 63 -27.57 9.95 -13.15
C ASN A 63 -26.97 9.47 -11.82
N PHE A 64 -25.85 10.03 -11.36
CA PHE A 64 -25.15 9.60 -10.14
C PHE A 64 -26.04 9.62 -8.91
N GLU A 65 -26.85 10.66 -8.72
CA GLU A 65 -27.74 10.80 -7.57
C GLU A 65 -28.93 9.82 -7.59
N LYS A 66 -29.11 9.08 -8.70
CA LYS A 66 -30.11 8.01 -8.83
C LYS A 66 -29.56 6.64 -8.40
N LEU A 67 -28.30 6.57 -7.98
CA LEU A 67 -27.72 5.32 -7.48
C LEU A 67 -28.46 4.84 -6.24
N GLU A 68 -28.80 3.56 -6.23
CA GLU A 68 -29.47 2.88 -5.12
C GLU A 68 -28.56 1.81 -4.54
N ILE A 69 -28.61 1.65 -3.20
CA ILE A 69 -27.98 0.52 -2.52
C ILE A 69 -28.81 -0.72 -2.87
N VAL A 70 -28.20 -1.67 -3.56
CA VAL A 70 -28.89 -2.90 -4.00
C VAL A 70 -28.64 -4.07 -3.07
N TRP A 71 -27.53 -4.08 -2.36
CA TRP A 71 -27.26 -5.02 -1.29
C TRP A 71 -26.18 -4.49 -0.32
N THR A 72 -26.19 -5.04 0.88
CA THR A 72 -25.16 -4.80 1.89
C THR A 72 -24.71 -6.16 2.43
N TRP A 73 -23.42 -6.47 2.27
CA TRP A 73 -22.82 -7.65 2.87
C TRP A 73 -22.09 -7.26 4.15
N ARG A 74 -22.34 -7.98 5.25
CA ARG A 74 -21.79 -7.67 6.57
C ARG A 74 -20.63 -8.59 6.91
N GLY A 75 -19.47 -8.01 7.27
CA GLY A 75 -18.27 -8.73 7.69
C GLY A 75 -18.16 -9.01 9.18
N ASP A 76 -19.24 -8.81 9.95
CA ASP A 76 -19.25 -8.87 11.42
C ASP A 76 -19.40 -10.28 12.01
N ASN A 77 -19.68 -11.30 11.21
CA ASN A 77 -19.97 -12.66 11.67
C ASN A 77 -18.79 -13.65 11.55
N PHE A 78 -17.56 -13.16 11.39
CA PHE A 78 -16.38 -13.97 11.09
C PHE A 78 -15.39 -14.12 12.25
N GLY A 79 -15.81 -13.91 13.45
CA GLY A 79 -14.99 -14.06 14.65
C GLY A 79 -15.83 -14.13 15.94
N PRO A 80 -15.18 -14.34 17.10
CA PRO A 80 -15.87 -14.37 18.40
C PRO A 80 -16.39 -13.00 18.83
N GLN A 81 -15.91 -11.93 18.21
CA GLN A 81 -16.33 -10.55 18.44
C GLN A 81 -16.65 -9.90 17.10
N VAL A 82 -17.53 -8.91 17.13
CA VAL A 82 -17.84 -8.08 15.95
C VAL A 82 -16.57 -7.36 15.50
N ASP A 83 -16.22 -7.53 14.22
CA ASP A 83 -15.11 -6.80 13.63
C ASP A 83 -15.64 -5.49 12.99
N TYR A 84 -15.28 -4.37 13.60
CA TYR A 84 -15.60 -3.04 13.10
C TYR A 84 -14.62 -2.55 12.04
N VAL A 85 -13.68 -3.41 11.62
CA VAL A 85 -12.62 -3.05 10.66
C VAL A 85 -12.60 -4.06 9.53
N LEU A 86 -13.00 -3.62 8.34
CA LEU A 86 -12.84 -4.36 7.09
C LEU A 86 -11.82 -3.62 6.22
N ARG A 87 -10.67 -4.24 5.91
CA ARG A 87 -9.56 -3.59 5.19
C ARG A 87 -9.29 -4.16 3.81
N ALA A 88 -9.95 -5.24 3.44
CA ALA A 88 -9.72 -5.91 2.17
C ALA A 88 -10.55 -5.27 1.06
N THR A 89 -9.93 -4.80 -0.01
CA THR A 89 -10.65 -4.51 -1.25
C THR A 89 -11.03 -5.84 -1.91
N ALA A 90 -12.32 -6.01 -2.24
CA ALA A 90 -12.78 -7.18 -2.97
C ALA A 90 -12.24 -7.19 -4.40
N ILE A 91 -12.15 -8.39 -4.99
CA ILE A 91 -11.91 -8.58 -6.42
C ILE A 91 -13.17 -9.15 -7.08
N TYR A 92 -13.39 -8.83 -8.34
CA TYR A 92 -14.49 -9.39 -9.15
C TYR A 92 -13.92 -10.14 -10.33
N VAL A 93 -14.14 -11.45 -10.34
CA VAL A 93 -13.56 -12.38 -11.31
C VAL A 93 -14.60 -13.41 -11.72
N ASP A 94 -14.79 -13.57 -13.03
CA ASP A 94 -15.67 -14.60 -13.60
C ASP A 94 -17.07 -14.62 -12.95
N GLY A 95 -17.66 -13.43 -12.76
CA GLY A 95 -19.01 -13.29 -12.23
C GLY A 95 -19.18 -13.45 -10.72
N VAL A 96 -18.10 -13.50 -9.94
CA VAL A 96 -18.13 -13.65 -8.48
C VAL A 96 -17.24 -12.62 -7.80
N LEU A 97 -17.67 -12.09 -6.66
CA LEU A 97 -16.87 -11.25 -5.78
C LEU A 97 -16.13 -12.10 -4.74
N TYR A 98 -14.87 -11.79 -4.49
CA TYR A 98 -14.08 -12.45 -3.45
C TYR A 98 -13.45 -11.42 -2.52
N THR A 99 -13.47 -11.71 -1.21
CA THR A 99 -12.85 -10.87 -0.18
C THR A 99 -12.37 -11.71 0.99
N VAL A 100 -11.74 -11.07 1.97
CA VAL A 100 -11.44 -11.67 3.28
C VAL A 100 -12.08 -10.87 4.39
N ALA A 101 -12.52 -11.53 5.44
CA ALA A 101 -13.19 -10.91 6.58
C ALA A 101 -12.78 -11.51 7.93
N GLY A 102 -12.87 -10.70 8.96
CA GLY A 102 -12.60 -11.07 10.34
C GLY A 102 -11.12 -11.30 10.66
N GLN A 103 -10.82 -11.54 11.93
CA GLN A 103 -9.46 -11.72 12.42
C GLN A 103 -8.73 -12.91 11.79
N ARG A 104 -9.48 -13.98 11.44
CA ARG A 104 -8.92 -15.16 10.78
C ARG A 104 -8.78 -15.01 9.28
N ARG A 105 -9.13 -13.85 8.72
CA ARG A 105 -9.17 -13.63 7.26
C ARG A 105 -9.89 -14.75 6.54
N THR A 106 -11.11 -15.05 7.00
CA THR A 106 -11.99 -15.99 6.31
C THR A 106 -12.15 -15.53 4.87
N VAL A 107 -11.81 -16.36 3.91
CA VAL A 107 -12.05 -16.10 2.48
C VAL A 107 -13.53 -16.25 2.23
N VAL A 108 -14.13 -15.32 1.48
CA VAL A 108 -15.56 -15.27 1.20
C VAL A 108 -15.77 -15.04 -0.29
N ALA A 109 -16.63 -15.85 -0.89
CA ALA A 109 -17.21 -15.62 -2.21
C ALA A 109 -18.63 -15.09 -2.08
N ILE A 110 -18.95 -14.05 -2.83
CA ILE A 110 -20.21 -13.31 -2.74
C ILE A 110 -20.84 -13.21 -4.13
N ASP A 111 -22.13 -13.46 -4.23
CA ASP A 111 -22.90 -13.19 -5.45
C ASP A 111 -22.94 -11.67 -5.72
N PRO A 112 -22.48 -11.19 -6.87
CA PRO A 112 -22.36 -9.77 -7.15
C PRO A 112 -23.71 -9.08 -7.40
N GLY A 113 -24.76 -9.84 -7.70
CA GLY A 113 -26.11 -9.31 -7.95
C GLY A 113 -26.94 -9.17 -6.69
N THR A 114 -26.74 -10.06 -5.70
CA THR A 114 -27.58 -10.18 -4.49
C THR A 114 -26.85 -9.87 -3.19
N GLY A 115 -25.53 -9.99 -3.14
CA GLY A 115 -24.73 -9.88 -1.94
C GLY A 115 -24.77 -11.15 -1.07
N GLU A 116 -25.35 -12.26 -1.54
CA GLU A 116 -25.38 -13.52 -0.82
C GLU A 116 -24.01 -14.18 -0.76
N THR A 117 -23.65 -14.77 0.39
CA THR A 117 -22.43 -15.55 0.54
C THR A 117 -22.60 -16.90 -0.16
N LEU A 118 -21.76 -17.17 -1.16
CA LEU A 118 -21.77 -18.43 -1.91
C LEU A 118 -21.00 -19.51 -1.19
N TRP A 119 -19.81 -19.19 -0.69
CA TRP A 119 -18.99 -20.08 0.11
C TRP A 119 -18.01 -19.31 1.00
N THR A 120 -17.48 -19.98 2.00
CA THR A 120 -16.42 -19.46 2.86
C THR A 120 -15.34 -20.49 3.11
N TYR A 121 -14.10 -20.03 3.25
CA TYR A 121 -12.98 -20.84 3.73
C TYR A 121 -12.31 -20.19 4.93
N ARG A 122 -12.06 -20.98 5.98
CA ARG A 122 -11.35 -20.56 7.19
C ARG A 122 -10.21 -21.52 7.48
N GLU A 123 -8.99 -20.99 7.61
CA GLU A 123 -7.82 -21.77 8.01
C GLU A 123 -7.99 -22.38 9.40
N PRO A 124 -7.56 -23.64 9.62
CA PRO A 124 -7.53 -24.25 10.95
C PRO A 124 -6.64 -23.45 11.92
N PRO A 125 -6.92 -23.48 13.24
CA PRO A 125 -6.14 -22.76 14.24
C PRO A 125 -4.71 -23.32 14.36
N THR A 126 -3.75 -22.42 14.58
CA THR A 126 -2.34 -22.75 14.91
C THR A 126 -1.83 -21.81 16.00
N VAL A 127 -0.84 -22.23 16.77
CA VAL A 127 -0.20 -21.40 17.79
C VAL A 127 0.45 -20.17 17.14
N ARG A 128 1.03 -20.30 15.95
CA ARG A 128 1.62 -19.16 15.24
C ARG A 128 0.60 -18.14 14.77
N PHE A 129 -0.66 -18.56 14.50
CA PHE A 129 -1.74 -17.61 14.29
C PHE A 129 -2.04 -16.81 15.56
N ASP A 130 -2.13 -17.48 16.72
CA ASP A 130 -2.47 -16.83 18.00
C ASP A 130 -1.37 -15.86 18.44
N ARG A 131 -0.12 -16.12 18.06
CA ARG A 131 1.03 -15.22 18.27
C ARG A 131 1.12 -14.10 17.24
N GLY A 132 0.43 -14.22 16.12
CA GLY A 132 0.45 -13.23 15.04
C GLY A 132 -0.17 -11.91 15.48
N MET A 133 0.38 -10.82 14.97
CA MET A 133 -0.16 -9.49 15.20
C MET A 133 -1.04 -9.05 14.03
N ARG A 134 -2.02 -8.19 14.32
CA ARG A 134 -2.90 -7.56 13.32
C ARG A 134 -3.52 -8.56 12.35
N ASN A 135 -4.04 -9.66 12.87
CA ASN A 135 -4.60 -10.73 12.07
C ASN A 135 -5.73 -10.27 11.13
N ASN A 136 -6.51 -9.25 11.54
CA ASN A 136 -7.57 -8.64 10.74
C ASN A 136 -7.08 -7.60 9.70
N TYR A 137 -5.77 -7.48 9.48
CA TYR A 137 -5.21 -6.50 8.52
C TYR A 137 -5.06 -7.04 7.09
N GLY A 138 -5.70 -8.16 6.74
CA GLY A 138 -5.70 -8.66 5.37
C GLY A 138 -6.28 -7.64 4.39
N LYS A 139 -5.54 -7.32 3.32
CA LYS A 139 -5.92 -6.29 2.35
C LYS A 139 -6.62 -6.84 1.12
N GLY A 140 -6.64 -8.16 0.95
CA GLY A 140 -7.32 -8.79 -0.17
C GLY A 140 -6.76 -10.15 -0.57
N LEU A 141 -7.03 -10.50 -1.80
CA LEU A 141 -6.78 -11.78 -2.45
C LEU A 141 -6.14 -11.55 -3.80
N ALA A 142 -5.62 -12.61 -4.39
CA ALA A 142 -5.26 -12.64 -5.80
C ALA A 142 -6.02 -13.72 -6.55
N SER A 143 -6.20 -13.54 -7.85
CA SER A 143 -6.79 -14.54 -8.73
C SER A 143 -5.78 -15.02 -9.76
N GLY A 144 -5.96 -16.26 -10.20
CA GLY A 144 -5.20 -16.86 -11.28
C GLY A 144 -5.98 -17.97 -11.96
N GLU A 145 -5.27 -18.77 -12.76
CA GLU A 145 -5.88 -19.87 -13.50
C GLU A 145 -4.97 -21.09 -13.55
N ILE A 146 -5.55 -22.26 -13.32
CA ILE A 146 -4.89 -23.56 -13.45
C ILE A 146 -5.74 -24.45 -14.35
N ALA A 147 -5.20 -24.87 -15.49
CA ALA A 147 -5.88 -25.74 -16.44
C ALA A 147 -7.31 -25.28 -16.81
N GLY A 148 -7.49 -23.98 -17.05
CA GLY A 148 -8.77 -23.38 -17.43
C GLY A 148 -9.73 -23.12 -16.27
N ARG A 149 -9.36 -23.47 -15.03
CA ARG A 149 -10.16 -23.19 -13.83
C ARG A 149 -9.62 -21.98 -13.08
N LYS A 150 -10.50 -21.09 -12.64
CA LYS A 150 -10.13 -19.92 -11.81
C LYS A 150 -9.77 -20.37 -10.40
N VAL A 151 -8.73 -19.76 -9.87
CA VAL A 151 -8.15 -20.06 -8.56
C VAL A 151 -7.99 -18.76 -7.77
N ILE A 152 -8.34 -18.80 -6.50
CA ILE A 152 -8.13 -17.72 -5.55
C ILE A 152 -6.92 -18.06 -4.68
N TYR A 153 -5.94 -17.18 -4.68
CA TYR A 153 -4.76 -17.27 -3.82
C TYR A 153 -4.91 -16.33 -2.65
N TYR A 154 -4.64 -16.81 -1.45
CA TYR A 154 -4.63 -15.95 -0.28
C TYR A 154 -3.51 -16.33 0.69
N THR A 155 -2.95 -15.33 1.37
CA THR A 155 -1.98 -15.51 2.43
C THR A 155 -2.66 -15.39 3.78
N SER A 156 -2.54 -16.43 4.60
CA SER A 156 -3.14 -16.44 5.93
C SER A 156 -2.32 -15.60 6.94
N PRO A 157 -2.94 -15.18 8.06
CA PRO A 157 -2.19 -14.54 9.15
C PRO A 157 -1.06 -15.39 9.72
N ALA A 158 -1.17 -16.71 9.61
CA ALA A 158 -0.15 -17.67 10.03
C ALA A 158 0.94 -17.93 8.98
N PHE A 159 0.97 -17.13 7.90
CA PHE A 159 1.97 -17.23 6.82
C PHE A 159 1.92 -18.55 6.04
N PHE A 160 0.71 -19.02 5.74
CA PHE A 160 0.46 -20.05 4.73
C PHE A 160 -0.07 -19.41 3.45
N LEU A 161 0.32 -19.96 2.31
CA LEU A 161 -0.24 -19.60 1.01
C LEU A 161 -1.22 -20.69 0.59
N HIS A 162 -2.46 -20.30 0.35
CA HIS A 162 -3.54 -21.20 -0.08
C HIS A 162 -3.92 -20.97 -1.53
N ALA A 163 -4.30 -22.03 -2.24
CA ALA A 163 -4.91 -22.00 -3.55
C ALA A 163 -6.28 -22.69 -3.45
N LEU A 164 -7.34 -21.92 -3.67
CA LEU A 164 -8.72 -22.36 -3.58
C LEU A 164 -9.36 -22.35 -4.97
N ASP A 165 -10.11 -23.38 -5.32
CA ASP A 165 -10.97 -23.37 -6.50
C ASP A 165 -11.99 -22.24 -6.34
N ALA A 166 -12.04 -21.33 -7.30
CA ALA A 166 -12.85 -20.11 -7.19
C ALA A 166 -14.35 -20.40 -7.09
N ARG A 167 -14.82 -21.51 -7.66
CA ARG A 167 -16.23 -21.88 -7.70
C ARG A 167 -16.72 -22.53 -6.40
N SER A 168 -15.90 -23.42 -5.81
CA SER A 168 -16.30 -24.22 -4.66
C SER A 168 -15.70 -23.76 -3.33
N GLY A 169 -14.58 -23.00 -3.34
CA GLY A 169 -13.79 -22.69 -2.15
C GLY A 169 -12.96 -23.87 -1.63
N GLU A 170 -12.96 -24.99 -2.33
CA GLU A 170 -12.15 -26.15 -1.98
C GLU A 170 -10.70 -25.95 -2.40
N HIS A 171 -9.77 -26.61 -1.70
CA HIS A 171 -8.36 -26.56 -2.04
C HIS A 171 -8.08 -27.24 -3.37
N VAL A 172 -7.22 -26.60 -4.17
CA VAL A 172 -6.80 -27.15 -5.46
C VAL A 172 -5.99 -28.45 -5.25
N GLU A 173 -6.46 -29.54 -5.81
CA GLU A 173 -5.76 -30.83 -5.73
C GLU A 173 -4.38 -30.77 -6.40
N ASN A 174 -3.41 -31.50 -5.81
CA ASN A 174 -2.04 -31.60 -6.30
C ASN A 174 -1.28 -30.27 -6.39
N TRP A 175 -1.78 -29.23 -5.74
CA TRP A 175 -1.10 -27.94 -5.61
C TRP A 175 -0.44 -27.82 -4.23
N GLY A 176 0.81 -27.33 -4.19
CA GLY A 176 1.56 -27.20 -2.94
C GLY A 176 1.99 -28.54 -2.33
N ILE A 177 2.29 -28.52 -1.05
CA ILE A 177 2.73 -29.68 -0.27
C ILE A 177 1.79 -29.94 0.88
N LYS A 178 1.75 -31.19 1.36
CA LYS A 178 0.98 -31.52 2.56
C LYS A 178 1.55 -30.79 3.77
N VAL A 179 0.73 -29.99 4.44
CA VAL A 179 1.04 -29.40 5.75
C VAL A 179 0.64 -30.40 6.83
N PRO A 180 1.58 -30.91 7.65
CA PRO A 180 1.33 -32.01 8.59
C PRO A 180 0.66 -31.53 9.88
N LEU A 181 -0.44 -30.78 9.76
CA LEU A 181 -1.19 -30.24 10.88
C LEU A 181 -2.64 -30.75 10.89
N PRO A 182 -3.25 -30.96 12.06
CA PRO A 182 -4.65 -31.34 12.18
C PRO A 182 -5.58 -30.33 11.49
N GLY A 183 -6.53 -30.82 10.72
CA GLY A 183 -7.52 -30.01 10.01
C GLY A 183 -7.01 -29.36 8.72
N PHE A 184 -5.70 -29.36 8.46
CA PHE A 184 -5.18 -28.84 7.19
C PHE A 184 -5.46 -29.83 6.04
N PRO A 185 -5.67 -29.34 4.81
CA PRO A 185 -5.94 -30.17 3.66
C PRO A 185 -4.69 -30.95 3.24
N ARG A 186 -4.89 -31.99 2.40
CA ARG A 186 -3.79 -32.79 1.87
C ARG A 186 -2.97 -32.09 0.79
N SER A 187 -3.55 -31.06 0.15
CA SER A 187 -2.96 -30.23 -0.90
C SER A 187 -3.67 -28.86 -0.94
N GLY A 188 -3.26 -27.97 -1.81
CA GLY A 188 -3.84 -26.63 -1.93
C GLY A 188 -3.26 -25.62 -0.94
N VAL A 189 -2.18 -25.98 -0.23
CA VAL A 189 -1.53 -25.09 0.74
C VAL A 189 -0.02 -25.27 0.72
N VAL A 190 0.70 -24.17 0.94
CA VAL A 190 2.17 -24.14 1.12
C VAL A 190 2.48 -23.45 2.44
N ASP A 191 3.31 -24.09 3.25
CA ASP A 191 3.95 -23.41 4.38
C ASP A 191 5.17 -22.63 3.87
N MET A 192 5.06 -21.29 3.87
CA MET A 192 6.09 -20.42 3.32
C MET A 192 7.26 -20.17 4.29
N LEU A 193 7.08 -20.48 5.55
CA LEU A 193 8.03 -20.14 6.60
C LEU A 193 9.39 -20.86 6.46
N PRO A 194 9.45 -22.15 6.11
CA PRO A 194 10.72 -22.80 5.81
C PRO A 194 11.51 -22.15 4.69
N ASP A 195 10.81 -21.69 3.63
CA ASP A 195 11.47 -21.00 2.52
C ASP A 195 12.01 -19.61 2.92
N LEU A 196 11.32 -18.93 3.84
CA LEU A 196 11.76 -17.65 4.36
C LEU A 196 13.05 -17.77 5.18
N VAL A 197 13.14 -18.77 6.06
CA VAL A 197 14.22 -18.84 7.06
C VAL A 197 15.37 -19.78 6.69
N LYS A 198 15.30 -20.54 5.60
CA LYS A 198 16.26 -21.59 5.23
C LYS A 198 17.74 -21.16 5.15
N ASP A 199 18.01 -19.88 4.94
CA ASP A 199 19.35 -19.29 4.83
C ASP A 199 19.55 -18.10 5.80
N TRP A 200 18.66 -17.95 6.78
CA TRP A 200 18.73 -16.90 7.78
C TRP A 200 19.60 -17.34 8.97
N ALA A 201 20.75 -16.69 9.17
CA ALA A 201 21.74 -17.09 10.16
C ALA A 201 21.17 -17.27 11.59
N PRO A 202 20.37 -16.36 12.16
CA PRO A 202 19.82 -16.55 13.50
C PRO A 202 18.95 -17.81 13.64
N TRP A 203 18.24 -18.21 12.59
CA TRP A 203 17.50 -19.47 12.58
C TRP A 203 18.43 -20.68 12.54
N LEU A 204 19.41 -20.68 11.64
CA LEU A 204 20.36 -21.78 11.47
C LEU A 204 21.21 -22.03 12.71
N GLU A 205 21.59 -20.97 13.41
CA GLU A 205 22.44 -21.01 14.63
C GLU A 205 21.62 -21.25 15.90
N SER A 206 20.31 -21.09 15.86
CA SER A 206 19.45 -21.19 17.05
C SER A 206 19.37 -22.60 17.65
N GLY A 207 19.61 -23.62 16.84
CA GLY A 207 19.38 -25.03 17.21
C GLY A 207 17.90 -25.43 17.30
N TYR A 208 16.97 -24.52 17.01
CA TYR A 208 15.53 -24.82 17.02
C TYR A 208 15.17 -25.81 15.90
N LYS A 209 14.28 -26.74 16.22
CA LYS A 209 13.64 -27.60 15.22
C LYS A 209 12.36 -26.93 14.70
N TYR A 210 12.18 -26.95 13.40
CA TYR A 210 10.98 -26.41 12.79
C TYR A 210 9.73 -27.20 13.22
N ASP A 211 8.73 -26.45 13.68
CA ASP A 211 7.38 -26.94 13.98
C ASP A 211 6.36 -26.06 13.26
N PRO A 212 5.60 -26.58 12.29
CA PRO A 212 4.67 -25.79 11.53
C PRO A 212 3.50 -25.22 12.34
N ASN A 213 3.22 -25.76 13.53
CA ASN A 213 2.22 -25.22 14.44
C ASN A 213 2.76 -24.02 15.26
N GLN A 214 4.01 -24.10 15.72
CA GLN A 214 4.63 -23.07 16.56
C GLN A 214 5.19 -21.91 15.73
N GLY A 215 5.67 -22.18 14.51
CA GLY A 215 6.36 -21.20 13.69
C GLY A 215 7.73 -20.81 14.25
N ILE A 216 8.06 -19.51 14.17
CA ILE A 216 9.33 -18.97 14.65
C ILE A 216 9.27 -18.72 16.16
N PRO A 217 10.32 -19.10 16.92
CA PRO A 217 10.46 -18.73 18.32
C PRO A 217 10.46 -17.21 18.52
N ARG A 218 9.83 -16.76 19.60
CA ARG A 218 9.64 -15.32 19.90
C ARG A 218 10.95 -14.54 20.04
N ASP A 219 11.98 -15.19 20.53
CA ASP A 219 13.32 -14.59 20.73
C ASP A 219 14.05 -14.32 19.39
N LEU A 220 13.55 -14.83 18.27
CA LEU A 220 14.05 -14.53 16.93
C LEU A 220 13.25 -13.46 16.20
N GLY A 221 12.05 -13.12 16.67
CA GLY A 221 11.20 -12.10 16.08
C GLY A 221 9.74 -12.53 15.93
N ASN A 222 8.99 -11.75 15.16
CA ASN A 222 7.58 -11.98 14.85
C ASN A 222 7.35 -11.94 13.34
N LEU A 223 6.35 -12.67 12.88
CA LEU A 223 5.99 -12.74 11.47
C LEU A 223 4.48 -12.88 11.32
N SER A 224 3.95 -12.14 10.37
CA SER A 224 2.59 -12.27 9.85
C SER A 224 2.57 -11.89 8.37
N THR A 225 1.41 -11.62 7.83
CA THR A 225 1.25 -11.07 6.48
C THR A 225 0.03 -10.15 6.45
N SER A 226 0.07 -9.10 5.65
CA SER A 226 -1.09 -8.24 5.43
C SER A 226 -1.23 -7.83 3.97
N SER A 227 -0.13 -7.84 3.21
CA SER A 227 -0.17 -7.66 1.75
C SER A 227 -0.89 -8.84 1.10
N PRO A 228 -1.83 -8.63 0.19
CA PRO A 228 -2.32 -9.72 -0.65
C PRO A 228 -1.19 -10.22 -1.56
N PRO A 229 -1.19 -11.49 -1.94
CA PRO A 229 -0.28 -11.94 -3.00
C PRO A 229 -0.65 -11.26 -4.32
N ILE A 230 0.31 -11.19 -5.25
CA ILE A 230 0.03 -10.78 -6.63
C ILE A 230 0.38 -11.93 -7.58
N VAL A 231 -0.50 -12.18 -8.56
CA VAL A 231 -0.26 -13.22 -9.57
C VAL A 231 0.09 -12.57 -10.90
N VAL A 232 1.29 -12.86 -11.39
CA VAL A 232 1.82 -12.28 -12.63
C VAL A 232 2.51 -13.37 -13.44
N ASN A 233 2.11 -13.55 -14.70
CA ASN A 233 2.75 -14.50 -15.64
C ASN A 233 2.94 -15.92 -15.06
N GLY A 234 1.96 -16.41 -14.28
CA GLY A 234 2.01 -17.73 -13.67
C GLY A 234 2.88 -17.83 -12.41
N VAL A 235 3.29 -16.71 -11.85
CA VAL A 235 4.04 -16.61 -10.58
C VAL A 235 3.19 -15.92 -9.52
N VAL A 236 3.10 -16.50 -8.33
CA VAL A 236 2.53 -15.89 -7.13
C VAL A 236 3.66 -15.24 -6.35
N VAL A 237 3.67 -13.91 -6.25
CA VAL A 237 4.64 -13.15 -5.46
C VAL A 237 4.01 -12.75 -4.13
N VAL A 238 4.71 -12.97 -3.04
CA VAL A 238 4.22 -12.79 -1.68
C VAL A 238 5.14 -11.88 -0.88
N GLY A 239 4.56 -10.83 -0.29
CA GLY A 239 5.18 -10.04 0.77
C GLY A 239 4.81 -10.57 2.16
N ASN A 240 5.32 -9.92 3.19
CA ASN A 240 5.02 -10.23 4.57
C ASN A 240 4.95 -8.95 5.42
N VAL A 241 4.76 -9.09 6.72
CA VAL A 241 4.76 -7.97 7.66
C VAL A 241 5.28 -8.42 9.02
N HIS A 242 6.07 -7.55 9.66
CA HIS A 242 6.63 -7.75 10.99
C HIS A 242 6.20 -6.58 11.86
N GLU A 243 5.05 -6.67 12.47
CA GLU A 243 4.41 -5.48 12.92
C GLU A 243 4.56 -5.20 14.40
N GLN A 244 5.75 -4.85 14.82
CA GLN A 244 5.97 -4.28 16.16
C GLN A 244 6.76 -2.97 16.13
N GLY A 245 7.00 -2.38 14.98
CA GLY A 245 7.89 -1.25 14.76
C GLY A 245 7.71 -0.09 15.74
N TYR A 246 6.47 0.24 16.13
CA TYR A 246 6.22 1.35 17.05
C TYR A 246 6.64 1.07 18.50
N TYR A 247 6.35 -0.13 18.98
CA TYR A 247 6.46 -0.45 20.41
C TYR A 247 7.43 -1.59 20.67
N GLN A 248 8.15 -2.04 19.66
CA GLN A 248 9.15 -3.06 19.82
C GLN A 248 10.30 -2.54 20.67
N THR A 249 10.64 -3.29 21.71
CA THR A 249 11.71 -2.94 22.64
C THR A 249 13.03 -3.63 22.32
N ARG A 250 13.00 -4.64 21.44
CA ARG A 250 14.14 -5.48 21.09
C ARG A 250 14.49 -5.41 19.62
N THR A 251 15.77 -5.60 19.32
CA THR A 251 16.33 -5.28 17.98
C THR A 251 16.21 -6.42 16.97
N GLU A 252 16.10 -7.67 17.43
CA GLU A 252 16.01 -8.81 16.53
C GLU A 252 14.63 -8.90 15.90
N ASN A 253 14.64 -9.16 14.60
CA ASN A 253 13.43 -9.52 13.87
C ASN A 253 13.76 -10.37 12.63
N ILE A 254 12.75 -11.02 12.09
CA ILE A 254 12.83 -11.84 10.89
C ILE A 254 12.92 -10.90 9.67
N PRO A 255 13.77 -11.19 8.65
CA PRO A 255 13.81 -10.39 7.44
C PRO A 255 12.52 -10.51 6.63
N GLY A 256 12.09 -9.40 6.03
CA GLY A 256 10.90 -9.29 5.22
C GLY A 256 11.04 -9.79 3.79
N ASP A 257 11.85 -10.80 3.54
CA ASP A 257 12.19 -11.28 2.21
C ASP A 257 10.95 -11.58 1.35
N ILE A 258 11.02 -11.21 0.07
CA ILE A 258 9.95 -11.43 -0.89
C ILE A 258 10.08 -12.84 -1.46
N LEU A 259 8.99 -13.60 -1.39
CA LEU A 259 8.94 -14.99 -1.86
C LEU A 259 8.12 -15.12 -3.13
N ALA A 260 8.44 -16.11 -3.96
CA ALA A 260 7.63 -16.44 -5.11
C ALA A 260 7.43 -17.93 -5.31
N TYR A 261 6.25 -18.26 -5.82
CA TYR A 261 5.80 -19.63 -6.05
C TYR A 261 5.20 -19.77 -7.45
N ASP A 262 5.37 -20.92 -8.06
CA ASP A 262 4.68 -21.26 -9.31
C ASP A 262 3.16 -21.33 -9.06
N ALA A 263 2.40 -20.53 -9.78
CA ALA A 263 0.96 -20.42 -9.55
C ALA A 263 0.21 -21.73 -9.86
N ARG A 264 0.73 -22.58 -10.73
CA ARG A 264 0.08 -23.83 -11.14
C ARG A 264 0.36 -25.00 -10.20
N THR A 265 1.49 -24.96 -9.50
CA THR A 265 1.96 -26.10 -8.71
C THR A 265 2.22 -25.81 -7.24
N GLY A 266 2.32 -24.53 -6.85
CA GLY A 266 2.73 -24.12 -5.51
C GLY A 266 4.21 -24.36 -5.19
N LYS A 267 5.02 -24.75 -6.18
CA LYS A 267 6.46 -24.93 -5.97
C LYS A 267 7.15 -23.59 -5.75
N TYR A 268 8.06 -23.57 -4.76
CA TYR A 268 8.95 -22.45 -4.53
C TYR A 268 9.80 -22.16 -5.79
N LEU A 269 9.91 -20.87 -6.14
CA LEU A 269 10.70 -20.42 -7.28
C LEU A 269 11.94 -19.64 -6.85
N TRP A 270 11.75 -18.58 -6.09
CA TRP A 270 12.84 -17.70 -5.68
C TRP A 270 12.48 -16.89 -4.42
N LYS A 271 13.51 -16.34 -3.80
CA LYS A 271 13.46 -15.38 -2.71
C LYS A 271 14.36 -14.18 -3.06
N PHE A 272 13.88 -12.97 -2.79
CA PHE A 272 14.68 -11.76 -2.84
C PHE A 272 14.98 -11.30 -1.40
N HIS A 273 16.26 -11.19 -1.07
CA HIS A 273 16.71 -10.69 0.23
C HIS A 273 16.54 -9.18 0.31
N VAL A 274 15.59 -8.72 1.10
CA VAL A 274 15.38 -7.27 1.34
C VAL A 274 16.44 -6.68 2.26
N ILE A 275 17.11 -7.52 3.04
CA ILE A 275 18.35 -7.21 3.78
C ILE A 275 19.46 -8.03 3.13
N PRO A 276 20.31 -7.40 2.31
CA PRO A 276 21.32 -8.10 1.51
C PRO A 276 22.33 -8.88 2.35
N ARG A 277 22.69 -10.06 1.88
CA ARG A 277 23.69 -10.94 2.49
C ARG A 277 25.10 -10.57 2.01
N PRO A 278 26.17 -11.05 2.68
CA PRO A 278 27.54 -10.86 2.21
C PRO A 278 27.71 -11.24 0.74
N GLY A 279 28.27 -10.31 -0.06
CA GLY A 279 28.46 -10.48 -1.49
C GLY A 279 27.27 -10.04 -2.35
N GLU A 280 26.12 -9.74 -1.78
CA GLU A 280 24.98 -9.17 -2.49
C GLU A 280 25.06 -7.64 -2.57
N PHE A 281 24.45 -7.06 -3.59
CA PHE A 281 24.39 -5.62 -3.77
C PHE A 281 23.66 -4.95 -2.59
N GLY A 282 24.27 -3.92 -2.01
CA GLY A 282 23.71 -3.15 -0.90
C GLY A 282 24.08 -3.68 0.48
N HIS A 283 24.77 -4.82 0.59
CA HIS A 283 25.23 -5.35 1.87
C HIS A 283 26.14 -4.36 2.63
N ASP A 284 26.96 -3.62 1.93
CA ASP A 284 27.85 -2.58 2.47
C ASP A 284 27.13 -1.41 3.12
N THR A 285 25.82 -1.27 2.89
CA THR A 285 24.95 -0.27 3.54
C THR A 285 24.51 -0.68 4.96
N TRP A 286 24.83 -1.90 5.40
CA TRP A 286 24.58 -2.44 6.73
C TRP A 286 25.88 -2.56 7.49
N LYS A 287 26.18 -1.58 8.36
CA LYS A 287 27.44 -1.56 9.13
C LYS A 287 27.32 -2.43 10.39
N ASN A 288 28.49 -2.80 10.94
CA ASN A 288 28.59 -3.52 12.21
C ASN A 288 27.79 -4.84 12.26
N ASP A 289 27.76 -5.55 11.14
CA ASP A 289 27.02 -6.82 10.99
C ASP A 289 25.53 -6.74 11.39
N ALA A 290 24.95 -5.54 11.35
CA ALA A 290 23.56 -5.32 11.72
C ALA A 290 22.57 -6.15 10.87
N TRP A 291 22.96 -6.52 9.65
CA TRP A 291 22.18 -7.38 8.75
C TRP A 291 21.87 -8.75 9.35
N ILE A 292 22.67 -9.23 10.32
CA ILE A 292 22.48 -10.55 10.94
C ILE A 292 21.20 -10.58 11.78
N ARG A 293 20.98 -9.56 12.59
CA ARG A 293 19.90 -9.52 13.59
C ARG A 293 18.72 -8.63 13.23
N THR A 294 18.96 -7.61 12.40
CA THR A 294 17.90 -6.68 11.99
C THR A 294 16.94 -7.39 11.05
N GLY A 295 15.66 -7.12 11.20
CA GLY A 295 14.63 -7.67 10.35
C GLY A 295 13.67 -6.61 9.85
N ASP A 296 12.47 -7.06 9.49
CA ASP A 296 11.48 -6.28 8.77
C ASP A 296 11.97 -5.90 7.36
N VAL A 297 11.83 -4.67 6.90
CA VAL A 297 12.01 -4.26 5.49
C VAL A 297 10.99 -4.98 4.60
N SER A 298 9.86 -5.30 5.16
CA SER A 298 8.82 -6.09 4.50
C SER A 298 8.05 -5.28 3.46
N SER A 299 7.25 -5.95 2.64
CA SER A 299 6.26 -5.31 1.77
C SER A 299 4.86 -5.58 2.33
N TRP A 300 4.42 -4.75 3.26
CA TRP A 300 3.07 -4.82 3.79
C TRP A 300 2.05 -4.07 2.92
N ALA A 301 2.50 -3.10 2.11
CA ALA A 301 1.70 -2.47 1.08
C ALA A 301 1.48 -3.41 -0.11
N PRO A 302 0.40 -3.25 -0.87
CA PRO A 302 0.19 -4.04 -2.07
C PRO A 302 1.27 -3.80 -3.12
N MET A 303 1.50 -4.79 -3.95
CA MET A 303 2.39 -4.71 -5.10
C MET A 303 1.63 -4.40 -6.38
N SER A 304 2.31 -3.90 -7.39
CA SER A 304 1.81 -3.75 -8.76
C SER A 304 2.72 -4.45 -9.76
N ALA A 305 2.28 -4.61 -11.00
CA ALA A 305 3.07 -5.33 -12.00
C ALA A 305 2.87 -4.79 -13.42
N ASP A 306 3.88 -5.06 -14.26
CA ASP A 306 3.82 -4.93 -15.72
C ASP A 306 3.95 -6.35 -16.32
N PRO A 307 2.83 -7.05 -16.56
CA PRO A 307 2.86 -8.41 -17.09
C PRO A 307 3.53 -8.50 -18.46
N ALA A 308 3.39 -7.47 -19.30
CA ALA A 308 3.99 -7.45 -20.63
C ALA A 308 5.52 -7.45 -20.59
N ARG A 309 6.12 -6.93 -19.53
CA ARG A 309 7.57 -6.88 -19.31
C ARG A 309 8.06 -7.89 -18.28
N GLY A 310 7.14 -8.59 -17.61
CA GLY A 310 7.48 -9.54 -16.56
C GLY A 310 8.09 -8.88 -15.33
N LEU A 311 7.65 -7.68 -14.97
CA LEU A 311 8.14 -6.94 -13.81
C LEU A 311 7.09 -6.87 -12.70
N VAL A 312 7.53 -7.01 -11.45
CA VAL A 312 6.75 -6.69 -10.26
C VAL A 312 7.40 -5.55 -9.51
N TYR A 313 6.58 -4.59 -9.02
CA TYR A 313 7.03 -3.44 -8.26
C TYR A 313 6.63 -3.61 -6.81
N VAL A 314 7.64 -3.62 -5.94
CA VAL A 314 7.51 -3.96 -4.53
C VAL A 314 7.90 -2.76 -3.68
N PRO A 315 6.95 -2.13 -2.98
CA PRO A 315 7.25 -1.08 -2.01
C PRO A 315 7.68 -1.73 -0.69
N THR A 316 8.77 -1.24 -0.08
CA THR A 316 9.25 -1.73 1.22
C THR A 316 9.09 -0.69 2.31
N ASN A 317 9.09 -1.16 3.57
CA ASN A 317 9.06 -0.34 4.77
C ASN A 317 10.46 -0.27 5.43
N PRO A 318 10.63 0.55 6.51
CA PRO A 318 11.88 0.62 7.24
C PRO A 318 12.21 -0.69 7.95
N PRO A 319 13.49 -0.88 8.34
CA PRO A 319 13.87 -1.93 9.28
C PRO A 319 13.31 -1.68 10.67
N THR A 320 13.04 -2.73 11.44
CA THR A 320 12.81 -2.65 12.89
C THR A 320 14.04 -2.04 13.56
N ILE A 321 13.97 -1.11 14.45
CA ILE A 321 12.87 -0.39 15.14
C ILE A 321 12.60 0.92 14.37
N ASP A 322 11.35 1.41 14.39
CA ASP A 322 10.93 2.53 13.55
C ASP A 322 11.58 3.88 13.88
N PHE A 323 11.93 4.15 15.14
CA PHE A 323 12.33 5.50 15.59
C PHE A 323 13.75 5.57 16.16
N PHE A 324 14.51 4.48 16.07
CA PHE A 324 15.91 4.41 16.47
C PHE A 324 16.67 3.40 15.64
N GLY A 325 17.76 3.83 15.03
CA GLY A 325 18.59 3.02 14.13
C GLY A 325 20.04 2.86 14.55
N GLY A 326 20.44 3.34 15.74
CA GLY A 326 21.85 3.35 16.15
C GLY A 326 22.54 1.98 16.21
N PHE A 327 21.78 0.89 16.34
CA PHE A 327 22.29 -0.49 16.27
C PHE A 327 22.43 -1.03 14.84
N ARG A 328 21.94 -0.29 13.82
CA ARG A 328 21.99 -0.64 12.39
C ARG A 328 22.55 0.50 11.52
N PRO A 329 23.78 0.99 11.77
CA PRO A 329 24.32 2.14 11.03
C PRO A 329 24.42 1.88 9.52
N GLY A 330 24.34 2.94 8.73
CA GLY A 330 24.37 2.91 7.27
C GLY A 330 23.02 3.21 6.65
N ALA A 331 22.91 3.22 5.32
CA ALA A 331 21.69 3.57 4.59
C ALA A 331 20.59 2.49 4.68
N ASN A 332 20.96 1.25 5.03
CA ASN A 332 20.06 0.10 5.23
C ASN A 332 19.23 -0.28 4.00
N LEU A 333 19.88 -0.51 2.85
CA LEU A 333 19.21 -1.04 1.66
C LEU A 333 18.66 -2.46 1.95
N PHE A 334 17.44 -2.82 1.56
CA PHE A 334 16.47 -2.07 0.76
C PHE A 334 15.32 -1.53 1.63
N GLY A 335 15.60 -1.05 2.82
CA GLY A 335 14.59 -0.36 3.64
C GLY A 335 14.03 0.85 2.93
N THR A 336 12.73 1.11 3.09
CA THR A 336 11.98 2.26 2.53
C THR A 336 12.34 2.52 1.07
N SER A 337 12.16 1.48 0.24
CA SER A 337 12.55 1.47 -1.18
C SER A 337 11.40 1.05 -2.09
N ILE A 338 11.52 1.38 -3.37
CA ILE A 338 10.76 0.78 -4.45
C ILE A 338 11.69 -0.18 -5.18
N LEU A 339 11.27 -1.43 -5.34
CA LEU A 339 12.01 -2.45 -6.06
C LEU A 339 11.27 -2.82 -7.33
N ALA A 340 11.97 -2.92 -8.46
CA ALA A 340 11.49 -3.60 -9.66
C ALA A 340 12.22 -4.94 -9.77
N LEU A 341 11.48 -6.02 -9.67
CA LEU A 341 12.01 -7.38 -9.76
C LEU A 341 11.49 -8.09 -11.02
N ASP A 342 12.36 -8.85 -11.65
CA ASP A 342 11.96 -9.80 -12.70
C ASP A 342 11.10 -10.91 -12.06
N VAL A 343 9.86 -11.02 -12.47
CA VAL A 343 8.87 -11.94 -11.89
C VAL A 343 9.31 -13.39 -11.92
N ARG A 344 10.00 -13.81 -12.98
CA ARG A 344 10.39 -15.20 -13.17
C ARG A 344 11.59 -15.60 -12.33
N THR A 345 12.51 -14.68 -12.06
CA THR A 345 13.81 -14.99 -11.45
C THR A 345 14.01 -14.35 -10.08
N GLY A 346 13.19 -13.37 -9.70
CA GLY A 346 13.38 -12.55 -8.48
C GLY A 346 14.56 -11.59 -8.56
N LYS A 347 15.27 -11.51 -9.68
CA LYS A 347 16.41 -10.62 -9.82
C LYS A 347 15.96 -9.17 -9.84
N ARG A 348 16.66 -8.32 -9.07
CA ARG A 348 16.46 -6.88 -9.08
C ARG A 348 16.86 -6.30 -10.44
N VAL A 349 15.91 -5.64 -11.10
CA VAL A 349 16.15 -4.88 -12.33
C VAL A 349 16.64 -3.48 -11.96
N TRP A 350 15.93 -2.80 -11.08
CA TRP A 350 16.32 -1.53 -10.49
C TRP A 350 15.68 -1.35 -9.11
N HIS A 351 16.13 -0.33 -8.40
CA HIS A 351 15.52 0.11 -7.14
C HIS A 351 15.73 1.60 -6.94
N PHE A 352 14.96 2.18 -6.05
CA PHE A 352 15.18 3.53 -5.53
C PHE A 352 14.82 3.55 -4.05
N GLN A 353 15.72 4.04 -3.20
CA GLN A 353 15.48 4.21 -1.77
C GLN A 353 14.88 5.60 -1.51
N THR A 354 13.64 5.66 -1.03
CA THR A 354 12.92 6.91 -0.80
C THR A 354 13.29 7.58 0.53
N VAL A 355 13.87 6.83 1.46
CA VAL A 355 14.45 7.34 2.72
C VAL A 355 15.67 6.53 3.10
N HIS A 356 16.82 7.20 3.25
CA HIS A 356 18.04 6.60 3.76
C HIS A 356 17.99 6.51 5.28
N HIS A 357 18.35 5.36 5.84
CA HIS A 357 18.37 5.14 7.30
C HIS A 357 17.09 5.60 7.98
N ASP A 358 15.96 5.06 7.53
CA ASP A 358 14.64 5.51 8.02
C ASP A 358 14.44 5.23 9.51
N ILE A 359 14.23 6.29 10.27
CA ILE A 359 13.84 6.31 11.69
C ILE A 359 12.62 7.21 11.94
N TRP A 360 11.78 7.39 10.93
CA TRP A 360 10.57 8.21 10.99
C TRP A 360 9.29 7.44 10.69
N ASN A 361 9.41 6.11 10.45
CA ASN A 361 8.30 5.27 10.00
C ASN A 361 7.70 5.78 8.66
N PHE A 362 8.59 6.10 7.72
CA PHE A 362 8.21 6.63 6.41
C PHE A 362 8.05 5.54 5.34
N ASP A 363 7.46 4.40 5.73
CA ASP A 363 7.13 3.32 4.81
C ASP A 363 6.56 3.84 3.50
N ASN A 364 6.77 3.12 2.42
CA ASN A 364 6.03 3.29 1.17
C ASN A 364 4.67 2.58 1.30
N PRO A 365 3.57 3.33 1.57
CA PRO A 365 2.32 2.74 2.03
C PRO A 365 1.37 2.34 0.91
N GLN A 366 1.70 2.68 -0.33
CA GLN A 366 0.86 2.48 -1.49
C GLN A 366 1.40 1.35 -2.38
N ALA A 367 0.52 0.81 -3.22
CA ALA A 367 1.00 0.09 -4.40
C ALA A 367 1.53 1.11 -5.40
N PRO A 368 2.72 0.90 -5.99
CA PRO A 368 3.18 1.76 -7.06
C PRO A 368 2.19 1.77 -8.23
N VAL A 369 1.79 2.94 -8.70
CA VAL A 369 0.81 3.08 -9.79
C VAL A 369 1.53 3.18 -11.13
N LEU A 370 1.12 2.37 -12.12
CA LEU A 370 1.73 2.37 -13.45
C LEU A 370 0.84 3.13 -14.45
N LEU A 371 1.47 3.99 -15.24
CA LEU A 371 0.82 4.74 -16.32
C LEU A 371 1.70 4.77 -17.57
N ASP A 372 1.09 5.02 -18.71
CA ASP A 372 1.77 5.39 -19.94
C ASP A 372 1.39 6.83 -20.28
N VAL A 373 2.32 7.74 -20.15
CA VAL A 373 2.11 9.19 -20.35
C VAL A 373 3.01 9.75 -21.42
N THR A 374 2.73 10.96 -21.92
CA THR A 374 3.59 11.66 -22.84
C THR A 374 4.31 12.80 -22.12
N VAL A 375 5.62 12.63 -21.87
CA VAL A 375 6.47 13.65 -21.22
C VAL A 375 7.40 14.24 -22.29
N ASN A 376 7.38 15.57 -22.42
CA ASN A 376 8.19 16.30 -23.42
C ASN A 376 8.05 15.72 -24.86
N GLY A 377 6.81 15.40 -25.25
CA GLY A 377 6.48 14.84 -26.57
C GLY A 377 6.85 13.37 -26.78
N GLN A 378 7.40 12.69 -25.76
CA GLN A 378 7.77 11.27 -25.83
C GLN A 378 6.86 10.43 -24.94
N ARG A 379 6.33 9.32 -25.47
CA ARG A 379 5.60 8.35 -24.66
C ARG A 379 6.55 7.68 -23.66
N ARG A 380 6.20 7.74 -22.39
CA ARG A 380 6.98 7.20 -21.27
C ARG A 380 6.13 6.20 -20.47
N PRO A 381 6.60 4.97 -20.30
CA PRO A 381 6.04 4.04 -19.34
C PRO A 381 6.55 4.43 -17.95
N ILE A 382 5.68 4.96 -17.09
CA ILE A 382 6.07 5.43 -15.77
C ILE A 382 5.52 4.53 -14.65
N VAL A 383 6.19 4.58 -13.51
CA VAL A 383 5.71 4.10 -12.22
C VAL A 383 5.79 5.23 -11.20
N VAL A 384 4.74 5.39 -10.41
CA VAL A 384 4.62 6.46 -9.42
C VAL A 384 4.41 5.86 -8.04
N GLU A 385 5.24 6.25 -7.07
CA GLU A 385 5.06 5.93 -5.65
C GLU A 385 4.69 7.18 -4.88
N THR A 386 3.54 7.15 -4.19
CA THR A 386 3.10 8.24 -3.31
C THR A 386 3.37 7.88 -1.85
N THR A 387 4.12 8.73 -1.16
CA THR A 387 4.77 8.40 0.09
C THR A 387 4.18 9.12 1.31
N LYS A 388 4.48 8.62 2.51
CA LYS A 388 4.10 9.26 3.77
C LYS A 388 4.71 10.67 3.93
N GLN A 389 5.84 10.93 3.27
CA GLN A 389 6.49 12.25 3.24
C GLN A 389 5.73 13.29 2.41
N GLY A 390 4.72 12.88 1.65
CA GLY A 390 3.94 13.76 0.78
C GLY A 390 4.56 13.97 -0.59
N PHE A 391 5.37 13.04 -1.07
CA PHE A 391 5.99 13.05 -2.39
C PHE A 391 5.36 12.01 -3.33
N ALA A 392 5.39 12.31 -4.63
CA ALA A 392 5.09 11.37 -5.70
C ALA A 392 6.38 11.11 -6.51
N TYR A 393 7.16 10.12 -6.10
CA TYR A 393 8.35 9.72 -6.83
C TYR A 393 7.96 9.06 -8.15
N THR A 394 8.51 9.54 -9.25
CA THR A 394 8.11 9.10 -10.59
C THR A 394 9.32 8.65 -11.39
N PHE A 395 9.27 7.40 -11.86
CA PHE A 395 10.37 6.77 -12.60
C PHE A 395 9.89 6.21 -13.94
N ASP A 396 10.79 6.12 -14.90
CA ASP A 396 10.63 5.19 -16.01
C ASP A 396 10.56 3.77 -15.43
N ARG A 397 9.44 3.07 -15.64
CA ARG A 397 9.20 1.79 -14.95
C ARG A 397 10.09 0.65 -15.43
N ILE A 398 10.74 0.80 -16.60
CA ILE A 398 11.64 -0.21 -17.16
C ILE A 398 13.05 -0.06 -16.58
N THR A 399 13.54 1.17 -16.52
CA THR A 399 14.96 1.47 -16.21
C THR A 399 15.18 1.97 -14.79
N GLY A 400 14.12 2.47 -14.12
CA GLY A 400 14.23 3.16 -12.83
C GLY A 400 14.78 4.58 -12.93
N ALA A 401 15.00 5.12 -14.14
CA ALA A 401 15.46 6.48 -14.31
C ALA A 401 14.36 7.46 -13.84
N PRO A 402 14.69 8.45 -12.99
CA PRO A 402 13.73 9.46 -12.58
C PRO A 402 13.19 10.24 -13.78
N ILE A 403 11.88 10.48 -13.84
CA ILE A 403 11.26 11.30 -14.90
C ILE A 403 11.59 12.78 -14.71
N TRP A 404 11.62 13.22 -13.48
CA TRP A 404 12.10 14.55 -13.07
C TRP A 404 13.23 14.42 -12.07
N PRO A 405 14.17 15.39 -12.00
CA PRO A 405 15.31 15.30 -11.09
C PRO A 405 14.89 15.03 -9.64
N ILE A 406 15.64 14.19 -8.97
CA ILE A 406 15.59 13.95 -7.53
C ILE A 406 16.93 14.43 -6.96
N GLU A 407 16.86 15.31 -5.97
CA GLU A 407 18.03 15.97 -5.37
C GLU A 407 18.34 15.37 -4.01
N GLU A 408 19.59 15.00 -3.79
CA GLU A 408 20.09 14.68 -2.45
C GLU A 408 20.30 16.00 -1.68
N ARG A 409 19.48 16.24 -0.68
CA ARG A 409 19.55 17.45 0.14
C ARG A 409 20.07 17.14 1.53
N PRO A 410 20.94 17.99 2.11
CA PRO A 410 21.40 17.85 3.49
C PRO A 410 20.24 17.87 4.48
N VAL A 411 20.30 17.02 5.51
CA VAL A 411 19.37 16.96 6.62
C VAL A 411 20.09 17.12 7.96
N ALA A 412 19.35 17.48 9.02
CA ALA A 412 19.94 17.68 10.33
C ALA A 412 20.52 16.39 10.90
N ALA A 413 21.69 16.45 11.50
CA ALA A 413 22.23 15.35 12.27
C ALA A 413 21.41 15.09 13.54
N SER A 414 21.39 13.85 14.00
CA SER A 414 20.79 13.50 15.29
C SER A 414 21.69 13.89 16.45
N ASP A 415 21.10 14.41 17.51
CA ASP A 415 21.71 14.58 18.82
C ASP A 415 21.27 13.49 19.83
N LEU A 416 20.49 12.53 19.38
CA LEU A 416 20.12 11.35 20.18
C LEU A 416 21.33 10.44 20.39
N PRO A 417 21.71 10.13 21.63
CA PRO A 417 22.90 9.31 21.88
C PRO A 417 22.84 7.95 21.18
N GLY A 418 23.89 7.64 20.41
CA GLY A 418 24.01 6.39 19.66
C GLY A 418 23.38 6.38 18.28
N GLU A 419 22.68 7.44 17.86
CA GLU A 419 22.08 7.55 16.54
C GLU A 419 23.03 8.21 15.53
N ALA A 420 23.06 7.68 14.30
CA ALA A 420 23.87 8.22 13.20
C ALA A 420 23.05 8.23 11.91
N LEU A 421 22.43 9.36 11.60
CA LEU A 421 21.58 9.55 10.43
C LEU A 421 22.40 9.61 9.13
N SER A 422 21.73 9.34 8.01
CA SER A 422 22.23 9.70 6.70
C SER A 422 22.39 11.22 6.59
N PRO A 423 23.50 11.73 6.04
CA PRO A 423 23.72 13.18 5.91
C PRO A 423 22.80 13.86 4.90
N THR A 424 22.25 13.10 3.98
CA THR A 424 21.32 13.59 2.93
C THR A 424 20.10 12.69 2.82
N GLN A 425 19.05 13.25 2.21
CA GLN A 425 17.83 12.53 1.84
C GLN A 425 17.36 12.94 0.44
N PRO A 426 16.66 12.06 -0.30
CA PRO A 426 16.21 12.33 -1.65
C PRO A 426 14.93 13.18 -1.68
N PHE A 427 14.93 14.27 -2.43
CA PHE A 427 13.79 15.16 -2.63
C PHE A 427 13.45 15.25 -4.12
N PRO A 428 12.27 14.78 -4.56
CA PRO A 428 11.83 14.95 -5.94
C PRO A 428 11.53 16.43 -6.22
N THR A 429 11.94 16.91 -7.38
CA THR A 429 11.66 18.29 -7.81
C THR A 429 10.26 18.45 -8.38
N ARG A 430 9.68 17.36 -8.91
CA ARG A 430 8.32 17.28 -9.45
C ARG A 430 7.74 15.88 -9.24
N PRO A 431 6.41 15.78 -9.09
CA PRO A 431 5.47 16.85 -8.74
C PRO A 431 5.87 17.55 -7.45
N LYS A 432 5.37 18.78 -7.20
CA LYS A 432 5.56 19.43 -5.90
C LYS A 432 4.99 18.56 -4.79
N ALA A 433 5.55 18.63 -3.58
CA ALA A 433 5.02 17.91 -2.43
C ALA A 433 3.53 18.18 -2.24
N PHE A 434 2.74 17.13 -2.05
CA PHE A 434 1.29 17.25 -1.89
C PHE A 434 0.85 17.48 -0.43
N GLU A 435 1.81 17.61 0.52
CA GLU A 435 1.55 18.03 1.89
C GLU A 435 2.68 18.94 2.38
N ILE A 436 2.43 19.69 3.48
CA ILE A 436 3.45 20.55 4.10
C ILE A 436 4.64 19.71 4.54
N GLN A 437 5.84 20.27 4.37
CA GLN A 437 7.10 19.59 4.68
C GLN A 437 7.70 20.00 6.01
N GLU A 438 7.00 20.87 6.73
CA GLU A 438 7.38 21.42 8.03
C GLU A 438 6.17 22.05 8.71
N LEU A 439 6.08 21.96 10.04
CA LEU A 439 5.13 22.70 10.82
C LEU A 439 5.79 23.98 11.35
N THR A 440 5.42 25.12 10.79
CA THR A 440 5.88 26.44 11.20
C THR A 440 4.75 27.25 11.84
N GLU A 441 5.07 28.38 12.45
CA GLU A 441 4.02 29.29 12.96
C GLU A 441 3.04 29.72 11.87
N ASP A 442 3.48 29.86 10.63
CA ASP A 442 2.62 30.27 9.51
C ASP A 442 1.56 29.23 9.13
N ASN A 443 1.79 27.94 9.47
CA ASN A 443 0.79 26.89 9.24
C ASN A 443 -0.17 26.70 10.43
N LEU A 444 0.03 27.41 11.56
CA LEU A 444 -0.83 27.23 12.74
C LEU A 444 -2.22 27.82 12.52
N ILE A 445 -3.21 27.20 13.20
CA ILE A 445 -4.59 27.66 13.23
C ILE A 445 -4.67 29.17 13.52
N ASP A 446 -5.49 29.88 12.78
CA ASP A 446 -5.63 31.37 12.85
C ASP A 446 -7.07 31.84 12.67
N PHE A 447 -8.05 31.01 12.97
CA PHE A 447 -9.46 31.38 12.94
C PHE A 447 -9.75 32.54 13.89
N THR A 448 -9.06 32.63 15.03
CA THR A 448 -9.08 33.77 15.94
C THR A 448 -7.67 34.08 16.48
N PRO A 449 -7.40 35.32 16.90
CA PRO A 449 -6.13 35.68 17.56
C PRO A 449 -5.85 34.85 18.82
N GLU A 450 -6.88 34.45 19.57
CA GLU A 450 -6.79 33.61 20.77
C GLU A 450 -6.28 32.23 20.41
N LEU A 451 -6.95 31.53 19.47
CA LEU A 451 -6.58 30.21 19.02
C LEU A 451 -5.14 30.20 18.47
N ARG A 452 -4.76 31.22 17.71
CA ARG A 452 -3.39 31.34 17.23
C ARG A 452 -2.37 31.48 18.37
N ARG A 453 -2.64 32.35 19.37
CA ARG A 453 -1.74 32.48 20.53
C ARG A 453 -1.57 31.15 21.29
N GLU A 454 -2.67 30.45 21.57
CA GLU A 454 -2.64 29.14 22.23
C GLU A 454 -1.85 28.11 21.41
N ALA A 455 -1.99 28.13 20.09
CA ALA A 455 -1.26 27.22 19.19
C ALA A 455 0.24 27.52 19.20
N VAL A 456 0.64 28.81 19.15
CA VAL A 456 2.05 29.22 19.23
C VAL A 456 2.66 28.81 20.57
N GLU A 457 1.95 29.06 21.70
CA GLU A 457 2.42 28.65 23.02
C GLU A 457 2.56 27.09 23.10
N THR A 458 1.62 26.37 22.54
CA THR A 458 1.69 24.91 22.48
C THR A 458 2.93 24.44 21.71
N LEU A 459 3.20 25.04 20.56
CA LEU A 459 4.31 24.66 19.68
C LEU A 459 5.68 24.86 20.35
N LYS A 460 5.83 25.82 21.26
CA LYS A 460 7.08 26.06 22.02
C LYS A 460 7.55 24.84 22.83
N HIS A 461 6.65 23.92 23.17
CA HIS A 461 7.01 22.73 23.94
C HIS A 461 7.56 21.59 23.09
N TYR A 462 7.56 21.71 21.76
CA TYR A 462 7.94 20.66 20.84
C TYR A 462 9.18 21.02 20.02
N LYS A 463 9.99 20.04 19.67
CA LYS A 463 11.05 20.18 18.67
C LYS A 463 10.41 20.06 17.30
N VAL A 464 10.11 21.17 16.67
CA VAL A 464 9.67 21.26 15.27
C VAL A 464 10.89 21.44 14.37
N GLY A 465 10.73 21.16 13.09
CA GLY A 465 11.76 21.30 12.07
C GLY A 465 11.26 20.82 10.71
N PRO A 466 12.09 20.92 9.68
CA PRO A 466 11.76 20.45 8.36
C PRO A 466 11.56 18.92 8.33
N LEU A 467 11.07 18.42 7.22
CA LEU A 467 11.01 16.98 6.97
C LEU A 467 12.33 16.30 7.36
N PHE A 468 12.28 15.13 7.97
CA PHE A 468 13.43 14.43 8.58
C PHE A 468 13.98 15.11 9.85
N ASN A 469 13.13 15.80 10.62
CA ASN A 469 13.47 16.29 11.94
C ASN A 469 13.87 15.13 12.87
N PRO A 470 15.11 15.13 13.44
CA PRO A 470 15.59 14.00 14.23
C PRO A 470 14.79 13.81 15.53
N PRO A 471 14.50 12.55 15.91
CA PRO A 471 13.90 12.21 17.20
C PRO A 471 14.71 12.72 18.39
N ILE A 472 14.03 12.95 19.52
CA ILE A 472 14.63 13.29 20.81
C ILE A 472 14.10 12.40 21.93
N GLN A 473 14.93 12.18 22.96
CA GLN A 473 14.53 11.47 24.17
C GLN A 473 13.77 12.37 25.17
N VAL A 474 13.02 11.74 26.06
CA VAL A 474 12.45 12.41 27.22
C VAL A 474 13.59 12.98 28.08
N GLY A 475 13.45 14.23 28.53
CA GLY A 475 14.50 14.94 29.27
C GLY A 475 15.62 15.51 28.41
N HIS A 476 15.37 15.70 27.13
CA HIS A 476 16.31 16.33 26.20
C HIS A 476 16.77 17.71 26.71
N PRO A 477 18.07 18.10 26.57
CA PRO A 477 18.62 19.37 27.09
C PRO A 477 17.92 20.64 26.59
N SER A 478 17.28 20.58 25.42
CA SER A 478 16.49 21.72 24.90
C SER A 478 15.22 22.04 25.70
N GLY A 479 14.84 21.20 26.68
CA GLY A 479 13.58 21.32 27.41
C GLY A 479 12.33 20.95 26.62
N LYS A 480 12.47 20.53 25.37
CA LYS A 480 11.34 20.08 24.53
C LYS A 480 10.80 18.72 24.98
N ARG A 481 9.48 18.56 24.92
CA ARG A 481 8.81 17.32 25.38
C ARG A 481 8.89 16.18 24.38
N SER A 482 8.81 16.52 23.09
CA SER A 482 8.77 15.57 21.99
C SER A 482 9.28 16.24 20.70
N PHE A 483 9.70 15.46 19.72
CA PHE A 483 9.86 15.98 18.37
C PHE A 483 8.53 15.85 17.61
N VAL A 484 8.41 16.63 16.53
CA VAL A 484 7.25 16.59 15.64
C VAL A 484 7.67 16.02 14.29
N SER A 485 7.02 14.94 13.91
CA SER A 485 7.07 14.35 12.57
C SER A 485 5.96 14.97 11.72
N CYS A 486 6.31 15.74 10.69
CA CYS A 486 5.33 16.47 9.88
C CYS A 486 5.79 16.60 8.42
N PRO A 487 5.07 15.99 7.45
CA PRO A 487 3.91 15.14 7.63
C PRO A 487 4.30 13.79 8.21
N SER A 488 3.36 13.11 8.89
CA SER A 488 3.57 11.79 9.46
C SER A 488 2.77 10.67 8.77
N GLY A 489 2.24 10.94 7.57
CA GLY A 489 1.41 10.01 6.82
C GLY A 489 0.54 10.71 5.78
N ALA A 490 1.16 11.57 4.97
CA ALA A 490 0.47 12.35 3.94
C ALA A 490 -0.27 11.46 2.94
N SER A 491 0.34 10.35 2.49
CA SER A 491 -0.32 9.26 1.78
C SER A 491 -0.40 8.03 2.67
N ASN A 492 -1.47 7.28 2.57
CA ASN A 492 -1.66 6.07 3.35
C ASN A 492 -2.60 5.11 2.63
N ILE A 493 -2.50 3.82 2.93
CA ILE A 493 -3.38 2.78 2.37
C ILE A 493 -4.86 3.00 2.69
N PHE A 494 -5.18 3.82 3.69
CA PHE A 494 -6.55 4.17 4.07
C PHE A 494 -7.27 5.04 3.04
N GLY A 495 -6.52 5.71 2.15
CA GLY A 495 -6.98 6.41 0.96
C GLY A 495 -6.05 6.11 -0.19
N PRO A 496 -6.25 4.99 -0.89
CA PRO A 496 -5.37 4.59 -1.96
C PRO A 496 -5.27 5.65 -3.07
N THR A 497 -4.07 5.80 -3.60
CA THR A 497 -3.81 6.60 -4.81
C THR A 497 -4.53 5.98 -6.00
N VAL A 498 -5.08 6.81 -6.86
CA VAL A 498 -5.90 6.42 -8.01
C VAL A 498 -5.38 7.11 -9.27
N ALA A 499 -5.48 6.46 -10.41
CA ALA A 499 -5.09 7.06 -11.68
C ALA A 499 -6.17 6.91 -12.75
N ASP A 500 -6.16 7.83 -13.69
CA ASP A 500 -6.92 7.72 -14.92
C ASP A 500 -5.93 7.42 -16.08
N PRO A 501 -5.87 6.17 -16.54
CA PRO A 501 -4.93 5.79 -17.60
C PRO A 501 -5.26 6.39 -18.96
N GLU A 502 -6.49 6.87 -19.19
CA GLU A 502 -6.89 7.52 -20.44
C GLU A 502 -6.35 8.95 -20.54
N THR A 503 -6.26 9.65 -19.41
CA THR A 503 -5.81 11.06 -19.37
C THR A 503 -4.42 11.24 -18.77
N GLY A 504 -3.86 10.21 -18.12
CA GLY A 504 -2.57 10.29 -17.44
C GLY A 504 -2.60 11.11 -16.14
N VAL A 505 -3.78 11.24 -15.53
CA VAL A 505 -3.96 12.00 -14.28
C VAL A 505 -3.89 11.08 -13.06
N LEU A 506 -3.12 11.49 -12.07
CA LEU A 506 -3.01 10.84 -10.76
C LEU A 506 -3.84 11.63 -9.74
N TYR A 507 -4.65 10.94 -8.94
CA TYR A 507 -5.42 11.52 -7.84
C TYR A 507 -4.89 10.98 -6.52
N VAL A 508 -4.45 11.89 -5.65
CA VAL A 508 -3.88 11.58 -4.34
C VAL A 508 -4.78 12.13 -3.25
N ALA A 509 -5.28 11.26 -2.38
CA ALA A 509 -5.90 11.67 -1.14
C ALA A 509 -4.81 11.91 -0.09
N THR A 510 -4.71 13.12 0.44
CA THR A 510 -3.72 13.45 1.47
C THR A 510 -4.38 13.95 2.75
N GLU A 511 -3.78 13.61 3.88
CA GLU A 511 -4.16 14.11 5.20
C GLU A 511 -3.01 14.92 5.79
N ARG A 512 -3.33 16.09 6.32
CA ARG A 512 -2.40 16.85 7.14
C ARG A 512 -2.37 16.28 8.54
N ALA A 513 -1.41 15.40 8.79
CA ALA A 513 -1.19 14.79 10.07
C ALA A 513 0.24 15.07 10.53
N CYS A 514 0.38 15.70 11.70
CA CYS A 514 1.67 15.85 12.36
C CYS A 514 1.58 15.17 13.72
N ARG A 515 2.58 14.38 14.07
CA ARG A 515 2.59 13.61 15.32
C ARG A 515 3.72 14.04 16.22
N ALA A 516 3.41 14.07 17.51
CA ALA A 516 4.38 14.31 18.56
C ALA A 516 4.83 12.97 19.13
N GLU A 517 6.13 12.75 19.14
CA GLU A 517 6.75 11.47 19.54
C GLU A 517 7.95 11.74 20.45
N ASN A 518 8.20 10.86 21.41
CA ASN A 518 9.40 10.91 22.25
C ASN A 518 9.94 9.52 22.54
N LEU A 519 11.20 9.47 22.87
CA LEU A 519 11.93 8.24 23.13
C LEU A 519 12.32 8.11 24.61
N VAL A 520 12.32 6.89 25.07
CA VAL A 520 12.85 6.51 26.39
C VAL A 520 13.82 5.35 26.24
N PRO A 521 14.67 5.06 27.24
CA PRO A 521 15.45 3.83 27.25
C PRO A 521 14.57 2.59 27.08
N GLY A 522 14.98 1.64 26.24
CA GLY A 522 14.21 0.42 25.97
C GLY A 522 13.79 -0.34 27.22
N SER A 523 14.66 -0.36 28.24
CA SER A 523 14.39 -0.99 29.54
C SER A 523 13.20 -0.41 30.33
N LYS A 524 12.72 0.78 29.95
CA LYS A 524 11.53 1.39 30.59
C LYS A 524 10.21 0.90 29.99
N MET A 525 10.26 0.34 28.80
CA MET A 525 9.08 -0.11 28.05
C MET A 525 9.07 -1.62 27.82
N ASP A 526 10.14 -2.31 28.25
CA ASP A 526 10.27 -3.75 28.04
C ASP A 526 9.39 -4.52 29.02
N GLU A 527 8.52 -5.35 28.49
CA GLU A 527 7.65 -6.27 29.22
C GLU A 527 7.97 -7.69 28.77
N PRO A 528 8.99 -8.35 29.37
CA PRO A 528 9.47 -9.66 28.91
C PRO A 528 8.41 -10.75 28.86
N ASP A 529 7.39 -10.66 29.72
CA ASP A 529 6.29 -11.61 29.81
C ASP A 529 5.13 -11.29 28.86
N ASP A 530 5.13 -10.11 28.21
CA ASP A 530 4.12 -9.79 27.19
C ASP A 530 4.32 -10.72 25.98
N PRO A 531 3.29 -11.46 25.60
CA PRO A 531 3.31 -12.28 24.38
C PRO A 531 3.67 -11.50 23.09
N LYS A 532 3.56 -10.19 23.11
CA LYS A 532 3.93 -9.32 21.98
C LYS A 532 5.42 -8.95 21.97
N THR A 533 6.14 -9.10 23.08
CA THR A 533 7.57 -8.83 23.11
C THR A 533 8.33 -9.93 22.39
N THR A 534 9.12 -9.58 21.39
CA THR A 534 9.94 -10.49 20.60
C THR A 534 11.37 -9.96 20.47
N GLY A 535 12.35 -10.88 20.25
CA GLY A 535 13.77 -10.55 20.18
C GLY A 535 14.51 -10.78 21.49
N ARG A 536 15.85 -10.67 21.46
CA ARG A 536 16.76 -10.94 22.58
C ARG A 536 17.35 -9.67 23.17
N THR A 537 17.78 -8.75 22.30
CA THR A 537 18.59 -7.59 22.67
C THR A 537 17.73 -6.35 22.86
N LEU A 538 17.74 -5.76 24.05
CA LEU A 538 17.06 -4.49 24.30
C LEU A 538 17.64 -3.39 23.43
N SER A 539 16.77 -2.61 22.81
CA SER A 539 17.14 -1.38 22.14
C SER A 539 17.55 -0.31 23.15
N GLN A 540 18.52 0.51 22.79
CA GLN A 540 18.91 1.66 23.61
C GLN A 540 17.74 2.64 23.79
N TRP A 541 17.03 2.92 22.72
CA TRP A 541 15.89 3.83 22.69
C TRP A 541 14.68 3.19 22.03
N VAL A 542 13.49 3.52 22.54
CA VAL A 542 12.20 3.13 21.97
C VAL A 542 11.20 4.26 22.12
N VAL A 543 10.19 4.29 21.28
CA VAL A 543 9.12 5.29 21.38
C VAL A 543 8.26 5.02 22.61
N ALA A 544 8.09 6.03 23.49
CA ALA A 544 7.25 5.93 24.67
C ALA A 544 5.82 6.42 24.39
N ASN A 545 5.70 7.53 23.68
CA ASN A 545 4.43 8.12 23.31
C ASN A 545 4.44 8.52 21.84
N ARG A 546 3.37 8.19 21.18
CA ARG A 546 3.10 8.58 19.81
C ARG A 546 1.66 9.01 19.71
N GLY A 547 1.41 10.25 19.35
CA GLY A 547 0.05 10.75 19.24
C GLY A 547 -0.05 11.96 18.35
N ASP A 548 -1.28 12.26 17.95
CA ASP A 548 -1.55 13.47 17.15
C ASP A 548 -1.21 14.70 17.97
N LEU A 549 -0.55 15.66 17.33
CA LEU A 549 -0.26 16.97 17.91
C LEU A 549 -1.59 17.70 18.10
N ARG A 550 -2.00 17.86 19.38
CA ARG A 550 -3.27 18.50 19.72
C ARG A 550 -3.14 20.02 19.66
N GLY A 551 -4.11 20.66 19.05
CA GLY A 551 -4.24 22.10 19.01
C GLY A 551 -5.10 22.67 20.14
N PRO A 552 -5.33 24.00 20.11
CA PRO A 552 -6.07 24.71 21.13
C PRO A 552 -7.51 24.24 21.18
N GLN A 553 -8.02 24.06 22.39
CA GLN A 553 -9.43 23.75 22.69
C GLN A 553 -9.97 22.50 21.96
N GLY A 554 -9.07 21.56 21.55
CA GLY A 554 -9.43 20.35 20.82
C GLY A 554 -9.59 20.50 19.30
N LEU A 555 -9.30 21.69 18.76
CA LEU A 555 -9.19 21.92 17.32
C LEU A 555 -7.82 21.42 16.81
N PRO A 556 -7.67 21.12 15.51
CA PRO A 556 -6.34 20.89 14.94
C PRO A 556 -5.43 22.10 15.12
N ILE A 557 -4.15 21.85 15.39
CA ILE A 557 -3.19 22.94 15.63
C ILE A 557 -2.83 23.69 14.34
N TRP A 558 -3.06 23.12 13.18
CA TRP A 558 -2.72 23.67 11.85
C TRP A 558 -3.93 24.24 11.13
N LYS A 559 -3.66 25.13 10.16
CA LYS A 559 -4.65 25.66 9.23
C LYS A 559 -5.29 24.59 8.36
N PRO A 560 -6.57 24.72 7.97
CA PRO A 560 -7.17 23.88 6.96
C PRO A 560 -6.55 24.15 5.55
N PRO A 561 -6.83 23.27 4.55
CA PRO A 561 -7.66 22.06 4.67
C PRO A 561 -6.94 20.94 5.45
N TYR A 562 -7.72 20.20 6.27
CA TYR A 562 -7.18 19.11 7.10
C TYR A 562 -6.89 17.86 6.29
N SER A 563 -7.69 17.60 5.26
CA SER A 563 -7.37 16.67 4.19
C SER A 563 -7.88 17.20 2.85
N ARG A 564 -7.30 16.70 1.77
CA ARG A 564 -7.63 17.16 0.43
C ARG A 564 -7.37 16.07 -0.60
N ILE A 565 -7.92 16.27 -1.79
CA ILE A 565 -7.62 15.49 -2.98
C ILE A 565 -6.84 16.38 -3.93
N VAL A 566 -5.73 15.87 -4.43
CA VAL A 566 -4.86 16.55 -5.39
C VAL A 566 -4.88 15.77 -6.70
N ALA A 567 -5.16 16.44 -7.82
CA ALA A 567 -5.05 15.89 -9.15
C ALA A 567 -3.77 16.38 -9.81
N ILE A 568 -2.95 15.45 -10.29
CA ILE A 568 -1.63 15.73 -10.86
C ILE A 568 -1.61 15.21 -12.32
N ASP A 569 -1.30 16.09 -13.26
CA ASP A 569 -1.00 15.68 -14.64
C ASP A 569 0.40 15.05 -14.68
N MET A 570 0.44 13.75 -14.91
CA MET A 570 1.71 13.00 -14.93
C MET A 570 2.51 13.18 -16.22
N SER A 571 2.00 13.94 -17.17
CA SER A 571 2.78 14.37 -18.36
C SER A 571 3.70 15.57 -18.06
N THR A 572 3.29 16.41 -17.11
CA THR A 572 4.00 17.64 -16.74
C THR A 572 4.52 17.64 -15.30
N GLY A 573 3.91 16.86 -14.41
CA GLY A 573 4.15 16.88 -12.97
C GLY A 573 3.48 18.07 -12.26
N GLU A 574 2.58 18.77 -12.95
CA GLU A 574 1.88 19.94 -12.38
C GLU A 574 0.50 19.55 -11.83
N TYR A 575 0.01 20.33 -10.86
CA TYR A 575 -1.34 20.14 -10.35
C TYR A 575 -2.36 20.69 -11.35
N LEU A 576 -3.38 19.88 -11.64
CA LEU A 576 -4.59 20.35 -12.33
C LEU A 576 -5.50 21.10 -11.35
N TRP A 577 -5.69 20.54 -10.18
CA TRP A 577 -6.48 21.11 -9.11
C TRP A 577 -6.16 20.44 -7.76
N GLU A 578 -6.52 21.14 -6.68
CA GLU A 578 -6.61 20.58 -5.35
C GLU A 578 -7.91 21.05 -4.69
N GLN A 579 -8.58 20.17 -3.94
CA GLN A 579 -9.85 20.47 -3.28
C GLN A 579 -9.86 19.84 -1.87
N PRO A 580 -10.50 20.50 -0.90
CA PRO A 580 -10.78 19.87 0.40
C PRO A 580 -11.51 18.54 0.23
N ASN A 581 -11.14 17.54 1.00
CA ASN A 581 -11.78 16.23 1.00
C ASN A 581 -13.12 16.29 1.75
N GLY A 582 -14.22 16.41 1.03
CA GLY A 582 -15.56 16.53 1.60
C GLY A 582 -15.83 17.90 2.26
N ASP A 583 -16.76 17.92 3.18
CA ASP A 583 -17.20 19.13 3.88
C ASP A 583 -16.58 19.27 5.27
N THR A 584 -16.62 20.46 5.86
CA THR A 584 -16.17 20.70 7.24
C THR A 584 -16.90 19.79 8.22
N PRO A 585 -16.20 18.99 9.05
CA PRO A 585 -16.82 18.12 10.04
C PRO A 585 -17.72 18.89 11.02
N ALA A 586 -18.84 18.28 11.41
CA ALA A 586 -19.78 18.90 12.35
C ALA A 586 -19.12 19.38 13.67
N ARG A 587 -18.13 18.62 14.19
CA ARG A 587 -17.40 18.99 15.41
C ARG A 587 -16.58 20.28 15.27
N ILE A 588 -16.13 20.59 14.06
CA ILE A 588 -15.42 21.84 13.73
C ILE A 588 -16.44 22.95 13.48
N LYS A 589 -17.43 22.70 12.61
CA LYS A 589 -18.46 23.67 12.23
C LYS A 589 -19.23 24.20 13.46
N ASN A 590 -19.50 23.35 14.43
CA ASN A 590 -20.28 23.68 15.64
C ASN A 590 -19.38 23.99 16.86
N HIS A 591 -18.06 24.17 16.66
CA HIS A 591 -17.15 24.40 17.77
C HIS A 591 -17.43 25.77 18.43
N PRO A 592 -17.53 25.87 19.79
CA PRO A 592 -17.87 27.12 20.47
C PRO A 592 -16.97 28.29 20.12
N ALA A 593 -15.66 28.07 20.01
CA ALA A 593 -14.69 29.09 19.65
C ALA A 593 -14.82 29.62 18.20
N LEU A 594 -15.58 28.93 17.34
CA LEU A 594 -15.79 29.30 15.94
C LEU A 594 -17.22 29.84 15.68
N LYS A 595 -18.03 29.98 16.74
CA LYS A 595 -19.41 30.40 16.61
C LYS A 595 -19.49 31.82 16.02
N GLY A 596 -20.25 31.94 14.92
CA GLY A 596 -20.46 33.21 14.23
C GLY A 596 -19.34 33.62 13.27
N LEU A 597 -18.31 32.79 13.11
CA LEU A 597 -17.25 33.01 12.13
C LEU A 597 -17.63 32.33 10.80
N ASP A 598 -17.30 32.98 9.69
CA ASP A 598 -17.30 32.41 8.37
C ASP A 598 -15.95 31.72 8.14
N ILE A 599 -15.91 30.40 8.29
CA ILE A 599 -14.69 29.60 8.11
C ILE A 599 -14.68 28.93 6.75
N PRO A 600 -13.52 28.80 6.09
CA PRO A 600 -13.41 28.09 4.82
C PRO A 600 -13.78 26.62 5.00
N ASN A 601 -14.11 25.94 3.90
CA ASN A 601 -14.25 24.48 3.94
C ASN A 601 -12.93 23.84 4.38
N THR A 602 -12.96 23.13 5.51
CA THR A 602 -11.77 22.53 6.11
C THR A 602 -11.43 21.14 5.54
N GLY A 603 -12.34 20.54 4.79
CA GLY A 603 -12.29 19.11 4.50
C GLY A 603 -12.49 18.27 5.74
N GLN A 604 -12.73 16.96 5.54
CA GLN A 604 -12.78 15.96 6.62
C GLN A 604 -11.38 15.75 7.20
N MET A 605 -11.31 15.01 8.30
CA MET A 605 -10.04 14.42 8.76
C MET A 605 -9.98 12.98 8.28
N GLY A 606 -8.82 12.57 7.79
CA GLY A 606 -8.60 11.27 7.18
C GLY A 606 -8.56 11.31 5.66
N HIS A 607 -8.20 10.18 5.07
CA HIS A 607 -8.02 10.04 3.63
C HIS A 607 -9.33 9.70 2.93
N ALA A 608 -9.54 10.29 1.75
CA ALA A 608 -10.62 9.85 0.86
C ALA A 608 -10.33 8.46 0.29
N VAL A 609 -11.35 7.63 0.19
CA VAL A 609 -11.32 6.40 -0.63
C VAL A 609 -11.87 6.73 -2.00
N MET A 610 -11.17 6.29 -3.05
CA MET A 610 -11.43 6.74 -4.41
C MET A 610 -11.38 5.60 -5.43
N MET A 611 -12.07 5.80 -6.55
CA MET A 611 -11.87 5.08 -7.81
C MET A 611 -12.19 6.00 -9.00
N THR A 612 -11.67 5.68 -10.18
CA THR A 612 -12.02 6.38 -11.43
C THR A 612 -12.82 5.49 -12.36
N THR A 613 -13.67 6.15 -13.17
CA THR A 613 -14.33 5.56 -14.34
C THR A 613 -14.01 6.40 -15.58
N LYS A 614 -14.54 6.04 -16.75
CA LYS A 614 -14.42 6.90 -17.93
C LYS A 614 -14.94 8.32 -17.66
N THR A 615 -15.99 8.44 -16.88
CA THR A 615 -16.76 9.69 -16.73
C THR A 615 -16.43 10.45 -15.46
N LEU A 616 -16.11 9.77 -14.34
CA LEU A 616 -16.07 10.35 -13.00
C LEU A 616 -14.84 9.93 -12.21
N LEU A 617 -14.44 10.80 -11.28
CA LEU A 617 -13.75 10.40 -10.07
C LEU A 617 -14.84 10.20 -8.99
N ILE A 618 -14.92 9.01 -8.41
CA ILE A 618 -15.86 8.67 -7.33
C ILE A 618 -15.09 8.66 -6.02
N THR A 619 -15.60 9.38 -5.01
CA THR A 619 -14.88 9.54 -3.74
C THR A 619 -15.80 9.37 -2.54
N ALA A 620 -15.28 8.75 -1.46
CA ALA A 620 -15.89 8.75 -0.13
C ALA A 620 -14.90 9.41 0.85
N PRO A 621 -15.28 10.48 1.56
CA PRO A 621 -14.35 11.34 2.29
C PRO A 621 -13.79 10.74 3.59
N GLY A 622 -14.25 9.57 4.03
CA GLY A 622 -13.74 8.89 5.22
C GLY A 622 -14.37 9.31 6.55
N GLY A 623 -14.92 10.51 6.64
CA GLY A 623 -15.57 11.04 7.85
C GLY A 623 -17.10 11.03 7.78
N ASP A 624 -17.66 11.48 6.66
CA ASP A 624 -19.09 11.53 6.43
C ASP A 624 -19.61 10.30 5.66
N PRO A 625 -20.83 9.82 5.93
CA PRO A 625 -21.43 8.67 5.26
C PRO A 625 -22.01 9.06 3.89
N VAL A 626 -21.14 9.47 2.97
CA VAL A 626 -21.52 9.94 1.64
C VAL A 626 -20.56 9.43 0.57
N LEU A 627 -21.08 9.36 -0.64
CA LEU A 627 -20.32 9.11 -1.86
C LEU A 627 -20.50 10.31 -2.80
N TYR A 628 -19.41 10.81 -3.35
CA TYR A 628 -19.42 11.94 -4.27
C TYR A 628 -19.04 11.53 -5.69
N ALA A 629 -19.74 12.09 -6.67
CA ALA A 629 -19.25 12.22 -8.02
C ALA A 629 -18.44 13.51 -8.14
N VAL A 630 -17.25 13.41 -8.72
CA VAL A 630 -16.33 14.55 -8.88
C VAL A 630 -15.89 14.62 -10.35
N ASP A 631 -15.91 15.83 -10.90
CA ASP A 631 -15.38 16.11 -12.23
C ASP A 631 -13.86 15.90 -12.25
N LYS A 632 -13.39 15.00 -13.09
CA LYS A 632 -11.97 14.61 -13.16
C LYS A 632 -11.02 15.76 -13.47
N ARG A 633 -11.47 16.76 -14.25
CA ARG A 633 -10.63 17.86 -14.72
C ARG A 633 -10.62 19.08 -13.80
N THR A 634 -11.68 19.28 -13.03
CA THR A 634 -11.86 20.50 -12.23
C THR A 634 -11.93 20.27 -10.73
N GLY A 635 -12.13 19.01 -10.29
CA GLY A 635 -12.36 18.68 -8.89
C GLY A 635 -13.75 19.11 -8.36
N ARG A 636 -14.61 19.64 -9.21
CA ARG A 636 -15.95 20.10 -8.81
C ARG A 636 -16.87 18.90 -8.49
N ARG A 637 -17.54 18.95 -7.34
CA ARG A 637 -18.58 17.98 -6.97
C ARG A 637 -19.75 18.09 -7.93
N LEU A 638 -20.19 16.97 -8.47
CA LEU A 638 -21.27 16.85 -9.47
C LEU A 638 -22.53 16.19 -8.90
N GLY A 639 -22.40 15.37 -7.87
CA GLY A 639 -23.50 14.66 -7.23
C GLY A 639 -23.14 14.05 -5.90
N THR A 640 -24.14 13.67 -5.09
CA THR A 640 -23.98 13.10 -3.75
C THR A 640 -24.97 11.97 -3.53
N VAL A 641 -24.49 10.85 -2.99
CA VAL A 641 -25.32 9.71 -2.56
C VAL A 641 -25.00 9.38 -1.11
N LYS A 642 -26.02 9.10 -0.29
CA LYS A 642 -25.86 8.72 1.11
C LYS A 642 -25.42 7.27 1.25
N LEU A 643 -24.52 7.03 2.21
CA LEU A 643 -24.07 5.70 2.63
C LEU A 643 -24.55 5.41 4.06
N PRO A 644 -24.63 4.13 4.49
CA PRO A 644 -25.04 3.78 5.86
C PRO A 644 -23.96 4.12 6.92
N ALA A 645 -22.69 4.20 6.52
CA ALA A 645 -21.55 4.62 7.34
C ALA A 645 -20.45 5.21 6.43
N PRO A 646 -19.44 5.90 6.99
CA PRO A 646 -18.33 6.43 6.22
C PRO A 646 -17.59 5.36 5.41
N GLY A 647 -17.25 5.69 4.16
CA GLY A 647 -16.41 4.86 3.30
C GLY A 647 -14.96 4.88 3.77
N GLN A 648 -14.33 3.71 3.93
CA GLN A 648 -12.94 3.59 4.38
C GLN A 648 -12.24 2.41 3.70
N TYR A 649 -10.92 2.46 3.59
CA TYR A 649 -9.98 1.45 3.10
C TYR A 649 -10.10 1.07 1.63
N GLY A 650 -11.28 0.78 1.11
CA GLY A 650 -11.41 0.28 -0.25
C GLY A 650 -12.70 0.68 -0.94
N MET A 651 -12.58 0.90 -2.23
CA MET A 651 -13.66 1.06 -3.18
C MET A 651 -13.27 0.32 -4.47
N MET A 652 -14.22 -0.33 -5.09
CA MET A 652 -14.03 -1.01 -6.36
C MET A 652 -15.29 -0.91 -7.21
N GLY A 653 -15.18 -1.24 -8.49
CA GLY A 653 -16.32 -1.29 -9.37
C GLY A 653 -16.26 -2.49 -10.30
N TYR A 654 -17.41 -2.90 -10.81
CA TYR A 654 -17.51 -3.96 -11.80
C TYR A 654 -18.75 -3.79 -12.68
N VAL A 655 -18.77 -4.52 -13.79
CA VAL A 655 -19.96 -4.64 -14.64
C VAL A 655 -20.49 -6.07 -14.54
N HIS A 656 -21.68 -6.22 -14.00
CA HIS A 656 -22.36 -7.51 -13.87
C HIS A 656 -23.68 -7.51 -14.63
N GLN A 657 -23.86 -8.48 -15.53
CA GLN A 657 -25.05 -8.59 -16.40
C GLN A 657 -25.38 -7.26 -17.13
N GLY A 658 -24.35 -6.57 -17.61
CA GLY A 658 -24.47 -5.32 -18.34
C GLY A 658 -24.74 -4.08 -17.48
N GLN A 659 -24.75 -4.18 -16.15
CA GLN A 659 -24.94 -3.06 -15.23
C GLN A 659 -23.66 -2.74 -14.46
N GLN A 660 -23.31 -1.47 -14.40
CA GLN A 660 -22.19 -0.97 -13.63
C GLN A 660 -22.53 -0.92 -12.13
N HIS A 661 -21.66 -1.47 -11.31
CA HIS A 661 -21.74 -1.42 -9.85
C HIS A 661 -20.55 -0.68 -9.28
N VAL A 662 -20.81 0.04 -8.17
CA VAL A 662 -19.78 0.59 -7.29
C VAL A 662 -19.93 -0.07 -5.93
N VAL A 663 -18.84 -0.64 -5.40
CA VAL A 663 -18.82 -1.26 -4.07
C VAL A 663 -17.90 -0.46 -3.17
N VAL A 664 -18.44 -0.01 -2.04
CA VAL A 664 -17.73 0.77 -1.04
C VAL A 664 -17.64 -0.01 0.26
N GLN A 665 -16.47 -0.06 0.85
CA GLN A 665 -16.31 -0.51 2.23
C GLN A 665 -16.75 0.60 3.18
N VAL A 666 -17.69 0.30 4.06
CA VAL A 666 -18.19 1.25 5.04
C VAL A 666 -18.01 0.70 6.45
N MET A 667 -17.66 1.58 7.38
CA MET A 667 -17.50 1.24 8.78
C MET A 667 -17.49 2.47 9.69
N SER A 668 -17.80 2.26 10.96
CA SER A 668 -17.63 3.25 12.02
C SER A 668 -17.53 2.53 13.37
N PRO A 669 -17.23 3.21 14.48
CA PRO A 669 -17.28 2.60 15.81
C PRO A 669 -18.63 1.97 16.19
N THR A 670 -19.70 2.34 15.49
CA THR A 670 -21.08 1.85 15.73
C THR A 670 -21.66 1.08 14.54
N HIS A 671 -20.92 0.95 13.44
CA HIS A 671 -21.33 0.23 12.23
C HIS A 671 -20.26 -0.79 11.86
N PRO A 672 -20.57 -2.10 11.90
CA PRO A 672 -19.61 -3.14 11.52
C PRO A 672 -19.08 -2.97 10.11
N GLY A 673 -17.86 -3.43 9.86
CA GLY A 673 -17.27 -3.43 8.53
C GLY A 673 -18.16 -4.15 7.52
N SER A 674 -18.60 -3.44 6.50
CA SER A 674 -19.56 -3.92 5.50
C SER A 674 -19.16 -3.53 4.08
N LEU A 675 -19.56 -4.32 3.09
CA LEU A 675 -19.55 -3.95 1.68
C LEU A 675 -20.93 -3.46 1.27
N VAL A 676 -20.99 -2.28 0.65
CA VAL A 676 -22.22 -1.70 0.16
C VAL A 676 -22.12 -1.55 -1.36
N ALA A 677 -23.02 -2.22 -2.09
CA ALA A 677 -23.06 -2.14 -3.54
C ALA A 677 -24.16 -1.19 -4.00
N LEU A 678 -23.79 -0.31 -4.92
CA LEU A 678 -24.67 0.67 -5.53
C LEU A 678 -24.69 0.47 -7.05
N ARG A 679 -25.85 0.68 -7.66
CA ARG A 679 -26.05 0.74 -9.11
C ARG A 679 -27.24 1.62 -9.47
N LEU A 680 -27.42 1.90 -10.75
CA LEU A 680 -28.62 2.55 -11.23
C LEU A 680 -29.85 1.61 -11.13
N PRO A 681 -31.05 2.15 -10.86
CA PRO A 681 -32.29 1.38 -10.93
C PRO A 681 -32.42 0.68 -12.29
N ARG A 682 -32.91 -0.56 -12.30
CA ARG A 682 -33.28 -1.19 -13.56
C ARG A 682 -34.43 -0.41 -14.18
N ALA A 683 -34.31 -0.05 -15.46
CA ALA A 683 -35.45 0.44 -16.20
C ALA A 683 -36.58 -0.59 -16.05
N ALA A 684 -37.75 -0.15 -15.57
CA ALA A 684 -38.92 -1.04 -15.47
C ALA A 684 -39.07 -1.71 -16.85
N ALA A 685 -39.06 -3.05 -16.85
CA ALA A 685 -39.32 -3.79 -18.09
C ALA A 685 -40.66 -3.29 -18.61
N GLY A 686 -40.59 -2.47 -19.68
CA GLY A 686 -41.77 -1.87 -20.26
C GLY A 686 -42.75 -3.00 -20.57
N LYS A 687 -43.93 -2.96 -19.97
CA LYS A 687 -45.05 -3.77 -20.45
C LYS A 687 -45.14 -3.45 -21.96
N LYS A 688 -44.77 -4.38 -22.82
CA LYS A 688 -45.07 -4.28 -24.23
C LYS A 688 -46.60 -4.05 -24.31
N PRO A 689 -47.00 -3.06 -25.13
CA PRO A 689 -48.42 -2.77 -25.34
C PRO A 689 -49.18 -3.97 -25.91
#